data_15bec4e9de64dd9c2c2882a54bdeb41c
#
_entry.id   15bec4e9de64dd9c2c2882a54bdeb41c
#
_cell.length_a   1.000
_cell.length_b   1.000
_cell.length_c   1.000
_cell.angle_alpha   90.00
_cell.angle_beta   90.00
_cell.angle_gamma   90.00
#
_symmetry.space_group_name_H-M   'P 1'
#
loop_
_entity.id
_entity.type
_entity.pdbx_description
1 polymer ?
#
loop_
_entity_poly.entity_id
_entity_poly.type
_entity_poly.pdbx_seq_one_letter_code
_entity_poly.pdbx_strand_id
1 'polypeptide(L)'
;MIKIKTVSPTKTLIEECDSSTLNLLCKELTYSDTSVAFNLKKLKENKWLQLNYPDTFRKRKQELEKKLSTCMLKYDHQENSHFFHPGSIPYLQGFSFEELEKINYPESRKIAWRKPLSFELYPYQKQSVEKLIEAKHGCVELCTGCHAKGQKILMYDGSLKKVENVVVGDLLMGSDSKPRKVLKLHRGKEKMAKIIPVKGESFVVNMGHILSLQRTNNRSQYRVEDKKRRKDFKGTNPIVNISVKDYLKQTKSFKHRYKLYRTGVVFEEKLTAIDPYILGLWLGDGNSDGPSLTTMDKELKKEWVKYAKQLGLNIREEEISEKNLAKTLYMYSPLRGKGFNVLRNNLKHYSLILNKHIPEDFKVNSEEKRLKILAGLIDSDGYLGNNYYEITQKNKNLSDDILFVARSLGFAAYQKEEKKKSQNGTEGVYYRVTISGDIDRIPVLLERKKAKKRKQIKSVLRTGFKVEELPEDEYFGFEVDSDNLYVMDDFTVTHNSGKTAIILTLARELGLNTVIVTPSKSIFLEMLKKFEYHFGKTHVGAYGAGKKKIGKKFTVCVSKSLTMLKEGTPEYDFFANADVIISDESHLNAANTLEATFHGVLKNVPYRFFLSGTQVRGDGKDKLLEAIIGKKVHELSTKEAVDGGYICPVKFFVFETISKDSKKYKDPLKAKRKQFLYNSNIADITAKIANGAWKYSQESTLILVEELEQIKMLTDRLDVPYEYVHSASKADATKFGLQTKKVDETVEAFNRGVVKVLIGTSCIATGTNIYCTHNTVNWVGGSSEVRTKQGAVGRSVRILENSEYADLHKPKPFSKIYDFKITNVPLMESHLNKRIKMYKETDKNIKYIKVN
;
A
#
# COMPACT_ATOMS: atom_id res chain seq x y z
N MET A 1 -3.09 -12.87 46.04
CA MET A 1 -4.17 -12.44 45.12
C MET A 1 -4.49 -10.99 45.45
N ILE A 2 -4.60 -10.14 44.44
CA ILE A 2 -4.87 -8.70 44.66
C ILE A 2 -6.36 -8.48 44.46
N LYS A 3 -7.07 -7.94 45.44
CA LYS A 3 -8.47 -7.57 45.25
C LYS A 3 -8.56 -6.15 44.66
N ILE A 4 -9.30 -6.00 43.59
CA ILE A 4 -9.42 -4.76 42.83
C ILE A 4 -10.88 -4.37 42.58
N LYS A 5 -11.11 -3.05 42.48
CA LYS A 5 -12.40 -2.47 42.15
C LYS A 5 -12.19 -1.50 41.00
N THR A 6 -12.76 -1.78 39.82
CA THR A 6 -12.65 -0.87 38.67
C THR A 6 -13.77 0.16 38.69
N VAL A 7 -13.45 1.35 39.16
CA VAL A 7 -14.42 2.46 39.36
C VAL A 7 -14.63 3.32 38.12
N SER A 8 -13.68 3.31 37.17
CA SER A 8 -13.81 4.00 35.91
C SER A 8 -12.97 3.32 34.82
N PRO A 9 -13.18 3.65 33.53
CA PRO A 9 -12.40 3.09 32.41
C PRO A 9 -10.89 3.36 32.49
N THR A 10 -10.47 4.27 33.34
CA THR A 10 -9.05 4.65 33.53
C THR A 10 -8.57 4.50 34.96
N LYS A 11 -9.41 3.99 35.87
CA LYS A 11 -9.07 3.90 37.31
C LYS A 11 -9.55 2.60 37.92
N THR A 12 -8.61 1.79 38.37
CA THR A 12 -8.83 0.57 39.18
C THR A 12 -8.21 0.77 40.54
N LEU A 13 -9.00 0.69 41.60
CA LEU A 13 -8.57 0.76 42.99
C LEU A 13 -8.04 -0.60 43.42
N ILE A 14 -7.08 -0.59 44.34
CA ILE A 14 -6.59 -1.78 45.04
C ILE A 14 -7.24 -1.80 46.40
N GLU A 15 -8.19 -2.70 46.60
CA GLU A 15 -8.93 -2.84 47.87
C GLU A 15 -8.11 -3.62 48.90
N GLU A 16 -7.38 -4.65 48.46
CA GLU A 16 -6.60 -5.49 49.34
C GLU A 16 -5.34 -5.99 48.63
N CYS A 17 -4.17 -5.71 49.24
CA CYS A 17 -2.87 -6.13 48.73
C CYS A 17 -1.82 -6.04 49.84
N ASP A 18 -0.94 -7.02 49.96
CA ASP A 18 0.21 -6.94 50.87
C ASP A 18 1.27 -5.96 50.38
N SER A 19 2.04 -5.37 51.29
CA SER A 19 3.04 -4.34 51.00
C SER A 19 4.15 -4.82 50.06
N SER A 20 4.52 -6.11 50.08
CA SER A 20 5.56 -6.67 49.22
C SER A 20 5.07 -6.76 47.75
N THR A 21 3.86 -7.26 47.58
CA THR A 21 3.18 -7.33 46.27
C THR A 21 2.91 -5.92 45.67
N LEU A 22 2.51 -4.95 46.53
CA LEU A 22 2.32 -3.56 46.13
C LEU A 22 3.60 -2.94 45.61
N ASN A 23 4.74 -3.19 46.28
CA ASN A 23 6.06 -2.71 45.82
C ASN A 23 6.49 -3.33 44.46
N LEU A 24 6.20 -4.62 44.25
CA LEU A 24 6.46 -5.30 42.99
C LEU A 24 5.56 -4.71 41.89
N LEU A 25 4.29 -4.48 42.15
CA LEU A 25 3.34 -3.86 41.24
C LEU A 25 3.77 -2.44 40.85
N CYS A 26 4.24 -1.64 41.83
CA CYS A 26 4.79 -0.31 41.57
C CYS A 26 6.00 -0.38 40.62
N LYS A 27 6.89 -1.34 40.79
CA LYS A 27 8.06 -1.54 39.94
C LYS A 27 7.65 -1.91 38.49
N GLU A 28 6.68 -2.82 38.34
CA GLU A 28 6.18 -3.21 37.03
C GLU A 28 5.41 -2.08 36.31
N LEU A 29 4.68 -1.27 37.06
CA LEU A 29 3.95 -0.11 36.54
C LEU A 29 4.81 1.14 36.35
N THR A 30 6.12 1.08 36.63
CA THR A 30 7.04 2.21 36.42
C THR A 30 7.69 2.17 35.04
N TYR A 31 7.70 3.30 34.35
CA TYR A 31 8.46 3.51 33.13
C TYR A 31 9.40 4.71 33.24
N SER A 32 10.48 4.72 32.49
CA SER A 32 11.45 5.81 32.46
C SER A 32 11.35 6.62 31.18
N ASP A 33 11.25 7.95 31.30
CA ASP A 33 11.27 8.86 30.19
C ASP A 33 12.73 9.10 29.72
N THR A 34 13.06 8.56 28.57
CA THR A 34 14.41 8.62 28.01
C THR A 34 14.86 10.07 27.72
N SER A 35 13.93 10.97 27.36
CA SER A 35 14.22 12.38 27.12
C SER A 35 14.54 13.13 28.41
N VAL A 36 13.85 12.83 29.49
CA VAL A 36 14.10 13.39 30.81
C VAL A 36 15.41 12.89 31.38
N ALA A 37 15.71 11.60 31.21
CA ALA A 37 16.99 11.02 31.61
C ALA A 37 18.18 11.75 30.93
N PHE A 38 18.06 12.03 29.65
CA PHE A 38 19.06 12.78 28.88
C PHE A 38 19.21 14.22 29.41
N ASN A 39 18.10 14.93 29.63
CA ASN A 39 18.12 16.29 30.12
C ASN A 39 18.68 16.39 31.54
N LEU A 40 18.38 15.43 32.42
CA LEU A 40 18.93 15.35 33.76
C LEU A 40 20.44 15.12 33.75
N LYS A 41 20.91 14.22 32.86
CA LYS A 41 22.34 14.00 32.66
C LYS A 41 23.05 15.28 32.19
N LYS A 42 22.47 15.96 31.19
CA LYS A 42 23.00 17.24 30.68
C LYS A 42 23.03 18.32 31.75
N LEU A 43 21.99 18.37 32.60
CA LEU A 43 21.96 19.32 33.73
C LEU A 43 23.06 19.01 34.75
N LYS A 44 23.25 17.73 35.14
CA LYS A 44 24.31 17.29 36.08
C LYS A 44 25.73 17.57 35.56
N GLU A 45 25.92 17.60 34.23
CA GLU A 45 27.18 17.90 33.59
C GLU A 45 27.45 19.43 33.47
N ASN A 46 26.46 20.27 33.72
CA ASN A 46 26.58 21.73 33.64
C ASN A 46 27.16 22.33 34.92
N LYS A 47 28.50 22.25 35.04
CA LYS A 47 29.21 22.79 36.21
C LYS A 47 29.06 24.30 36.34
N TRP A 48 28.97 25.04 35.23
CA TRP A 48 28.78 26.48 35.25
C TRP A 48 27.48 26.87 35.97
N LEU A 49 26.34 26.24 35.62
CA LEU A 49 25.06 26.47 36.25
C LEU A 49 25.07 26.05 37.73
N GLN A 50 25.80 24.97 38.04
CA GLN A 50 25.90 24.43 39.40
C GLN A 50 26.67 25.39 40.31
N LEU A 51 27.74 26.07 39.80
CA LEU A 51 28.60 26.99 40.56
C LEU A 51 27.97 28.37 40.64
N ASN A 52 27.42 28.91 39.56
CA ASN A 52 26.98 30.31 39.53
C ASN A 52 25.51 30.50 39.92
N TYR A 53 24.68 29.46 39.81
CA TYR A 53 23.25 29.50 40.12
C TYR A 53 22.79 28.18 40.81
N PRO A 54 23.32 27.90 42.07
CA PRO A 54 23.10 26.64 42.74
C PRO A 54 21.63 26.33 43.03
N ASP A 55 20.82 27.31 43.36
CA ASP A 55 19.41 27.14 43.67
C ASP A 55 18.58 26.80 42.42
N THR A 56 18.85 27.47 41.30
CA THR A 56 18.25 27.18 40.00
C THR A 56 18.64 25.78 39.54
N PHE A 57 19.89 25.38 39.75
CA PHE A 57 20.36 24.03 39.45
C PHE A 57 19.64 22.99 40.29
N ARG A 58 19.55 23.17 41.64
CA ARG A 58 18.85 22.27 42.56
C ARG A 58 17.38 22.13 42.15
N LYS A 59 16.68 23.24 41.91
CA LYS A 59 15.28 23.29 41.53
C LYS A 59 15.03 22.51 40.21
N ARG A 60 15.81 22.82 39.13
CA ARG A 60 15.71 22.08 37.87
C ARG A 60 16.08 20.61 37.97
N LYS A 61 17.08 20.26 38.80
CA LYS A 61 17.45 18.88 39.06
C LYS A 61 16.33 18.12 39.70
N GLN A 62 15.72 18.66 40.74
CA GLN A 62 14.58 18.05 41.45
C GLN A 62 13.38 17.88 40.51
N GLU A 63 13.07 18.87 39.64
CA GLU A 63 12.00 18.79 38.64
C GLU A 63 12.24 17.67 37.64
N LEU A 64 13.47 17.51 37.16
CA LEU A 64 13.81 16.45 36.23
C LEU A 64 13.86 15.08 36.91
N GLU A 65 14.37 14.99 38.16
CA GLU A 65 14.39 13.76 38.94
C GLU A 65 12.97 13.25 39.23
N LYS A 66 12.03 14.14 39.53
CA LYS A 66 10.61 13.82 39.71
C LYS A 66 9.96 13.31 38.40
N LYS A 67 10.43 13.75 37.21
CA LYS A 67 9.92 13.35 35.91
C LYS A 67 10.69 12.20 35.26
N LEU A 68 11.79 11.75 35.88
CA LEU A 68 12.70 10.74 35.30
C LEU A 68 12.03 9.39 35.17
N SER A 69 11.32 8.97 36.20
CA SER A 69 10.52 7.75 36.18
C SER A 69 9.11 8.10 36.66
N THR A 70 8.14 7.52 35.96
CA THR A 70 6.73 7.71 36.27
C THR A 70 6.17 6.37 36.65
N CYS A 71 5.74 6.22 37.91
CA CYS A 71 4.94 5.09 38.35
C CYS A 71 3.47 5.39 38.02
N MET A 72 2.82 4.48 37.30
CA MET A 72 1.39 4.55 37.01
C MET A 72 0.52 4.05 38.19
N LEU A 73 1.11 3.48 39.23
CA LEU A 73 0.47 3.22 40.51
C LEU A 73 0.46 4.52 41.31
N LYS A 74 -0.72 5.07 41.56
CA LYS A 74 -0.93 6.33 42.28
C LYS A 74 -1.77 6.07 43.52
N TYR A 75 -1.70 6.99 44.50
CA TYR A 75 -2.55 6.95 45.66
C TYR A 75 -3.69 7.95 45.52
N ASP A 76 -4.90 7.51 45.81
CA ASP A 76 -6.09 8.35 45.80
C ASP A 76 -6.44 8.67 47.26
N HIS A 77 -6.33 9.93 47.65
CA HIS A 77 -6.62 10.39 48.98
C HIS A 77 -8.12 10.38 49.31
N GLN A 78 -9.00 10.47 48.35
CA GLN A 78 -10.45 10.43 48.55
C GLN A 78 -10.93 9.00 48.85
N GLU A 79 -10.41 8.05 48.03
CA GLU A 79 -10.72 6.61 48.21
C GLU A 79 -9.82 5.93 49.22
N ASN A 80 -8.82 6.63 49.78
CA ASN A 80 -7.81 6.08 50.71
C ASN A 80 -7.15 4.80 50.18
N SER A 81 -6.91 4.68 48.91
CA SER A 81 -6.42 3.48 48.23
C SER A 81 -5.46 3.79 47.06
N HIS A 82 -4.61 2.83 46.74
CA HIS A 82 -3.80 2.89 45.52
C HIS A 82 -4.65 2.55 44.31
N PHE A 83 -4.33 3.18 43.19
CA PHE A 83 -5.00 2.90 41.90
C PHE A 83 -4.03 2.88 40.72
N PHE A 84 -4.43 2.18 39.66
CA PHE A 84 -3.74 2.10 38.39
C PHE A 84 -4.73 2.00 37.23
N HIS A 85 -4.23 2.06 35.98
CA HIS A 85 -5.07 1.98 34.79
C HIS A 85 -5.47 0.52 34.48
N PRO A 86 -6.76 0.20 34.34
CA PRO A 86 -7.23 -1.18 34.07
C PRO A 86 -6.69 -1.79 32.78
N GLY A 87 -6.37 -0.97 31.76
CA GLY A 87 -5.73 -1.41 30.53
C GLY A 87 -4.35 -2.02 30.73
N SER A 88 -3.70 -1.81 31.89
CA SER A 88 -2.42 -2.43 32.23
C SER A 88 -2.57 -3.89 32.70
N ILE A 89 -3.75 -4.31 33.16
CA ILE A 89 -3.98 -5.65 33.74
C ILE A 89 -3.48 -6.79 32.85
N PRO A 90 -3.78 -6.80 31.51
CA PRO A 90 -3.35 -7.87 30.63
C PRO A 90 -1.82 -8.02 30.47
N TYR A 91 -1.06 -6.99 30.83
CA TYR A 91 0.40 -6.94 30.70
C TYR A 91 1.14 -7.18 32.02
N LEU A 92 0.43 -7.28 33.14
CA LEU A 92 0.98 -7.54 34.50
C LEU A 92 1.11 -9.06 34.71
N GLN A 93 2.09 -9.65 34.03
CA GLN A 93 2.39 -11.09 34.17
C GLN A 93 2.93 -11.41 35.57
N GLY A 94 2.44 -12.50 36.17
CA GLY A 94 2.83 -12.92 37.51
C GLY A 94 1.94 -12.36 38.64
N PHE A 95 0.96 -11.52 38.32
CA PHE A 95 -0.04 -11.03 39.28
C PHE A 95 -1.40 -11.69 39.06
N SER A 96 -2.09 -12.04 40.12
CA SER A 96 -3.46 -12.57 40.09
C SER A 96 -4.41 -11.54 40.72
N PHE A 97 -5.46 -11.17 39.97
CA PHE A 97 -6.44 -10.17 40.40
C PHE A 97 -7.82 -10.79 40.59
N GLU A 98 -8.47 -10.43 41.69
CA GLU A 98 -9.88 -10.70 41.94
C GLU A 98 -10.66 -9.37 41.80
N GLU A 99 -11.53 -9.29 40.82
CA GLU A 99 -12.28 -8.08 40.53
C GLU A 99 -13.61 -8.08 41.26
N LEU A 100 -13.73 -7.24 42.30
CA LEU A 100 -14.90 -7.12 43.16
C LEU A 100 -16.05 -6.35 42.50
N GLU A 101 -15.74 -5.29 41.79
CA GLU A 101 -16.73 -4.50 41.05
C GLU A 101 -16.23 -4.17 39.64
N LYS A 102 -17.15 -4.16 38.66
CA LYS A 102 -16.90 -3.88 37.26
C LYS A 102 -17.58 -2.61 36.80
N ILE A 103 -17.05 -1.98 35.75
CA ILE A 103 -17.64 -0.82 35.10
C ILE A 103 -19.03 -1.17 34.57
N ASN A 104 -19.99 -0.29 34.77
CA ASN A 104 -21.27 -0.35 34.11
C ASN A 104 -21.12 0.14 32.66
N TYR A 105 -21.47 -0.71 31.69
CA TYR A 105 -21.42 -0.38 30.28
C TYR A 105 -22.83 -0.02 29.80
N PRO A 106 -23.01 1.10 29.06
CA PRO A 106 -24.30 1.41 28.44
C PRO A 106 -24.76 0.28 27.50
N GLU A 107 -26.07 0.02 27.50
CA GLU A 107 -26.64 -0.96 26.59
C GLU A 107 -26.46 -0.53 25.13
N SER A 108 -25.90 -1.41 24.33
CA SER A 108 -25.73 -1.20 22.91
C SER A 108 -27.08 -1.33 22.18
N ARG A 109 -27.35 -0.39 21.26
CA ARG A 109 -28.57 -0.39 20.45
C ARG A 109 -28.24 -0.18 18.98
N LYS A 110 -28.17 -1.26 18.25
CA LYS A 110 -27.85 -1.26 16.82
C LYS A 110 -28.69 -0.26 16.04
N ILE A 111 -28.04 0.57 15.22
CA ILE A 111 -28.72 1.56 14.38
C ILE A 111 -28.76 1.14 12.90
N ALA A 112 -29.70 1.71 12.17
CA ALA A 112 -29.82 1.49 10.74
C ALA A 112 -28.75 2.25 9.94
N TRP A 113 -28.26 1.64 8.86
CA TRP A 113 -27.47 2.36 7.86
C TRP A 113 -28.36 3.34 7.07
N ARG A 114 -27.91 4.54 6.83
CA ARG A 114 -28.48 5.38 5.77
C ARG A 114 -28.09 4.82 4.39
N LYS A 115 -26.80 4.48 4.24
CA LYS A 115 -26.25 3.74 3.09
C LYS A 115 -25.40 2.60 3.64
N PRO A 116 -25.85 1.34 3.50
CA PRO A 116 -25.08 0.21 4.01
C PRO A 116 -23.72 0.08 3.31
N LEU A 117 -22.82 -0.68 3.91
CA LEU A 117 -21.61 -1.08 3.23
C LEU A 117 -22.00 -1.84 1.95
N SER A 118 -21.30 -1.58 0.87
CA SER A 118 -21.51 -2.25 -0.43
C SER A 118 -21.07 -3.71 -0.44
N PHE A 119 -20.56 -4.22 0.69
CA PHE A 119 -20.04 -5.57 0.87
C PHE A 119 -20.35 -6.08 2.28
N GLU A 120 -20.35 -7.39 2.47
CA GLU A 120 -20.36 -8.02 3.79
C GLU A 120 -18.96 -8.01 4.40
N LEU A 121 -18.88 -7.80 5.72
CA LEU A 121 -17.61 -7.90 6.46
C LEU A 121 -16.96 -9.28 6.27
N TYR A 122 -15.66 -9.28 6.11
CA TYR A 122 -14.89 -10.51 6.06
C TYR A 122 -14.95 -11.27 7.38
N PRO A 123 -14.71 -12.61 7.38
CA PRO A 123 -14.67 -13.38 8.59
C PRO A 123 -13.76 -12.79 9.67
N TYR A 124 -12.54 -12.37 9.31
CA TYR A 124 -11.61 -11.76 10.26
C TYR A 124 -12.06 -10.38 10.74
N GLN A 125 -12.69 -9.57 9.87
CA GLN A 125 -13.25 -8.26 10.26
C GLN A 125 -14.44 -8.46 11.20
N LYS A 126 -15.32 -9.40 10.89
CA LYS A 126 -16.46 -9.78 11.72
C LYS A 126 -15.98 -10.28 13.09
N GLN A 127 -15.00 -11.20 13.09
CA GLN A 127 -14.37 -11.70 14.31
C GLN A 127 -13.67 -10.58 15.11
N SER A 128 -13.02 -9.63 14.42
CA SER A 128 -12.41 -8.46 15.08
C SER A 128 -13.46 -7.57 15.74
N VAL A 129 -14.59 -7.32 15.07
CA VAL A 129 -15.71 -6.56 15.64
C VAL A 129 -16.30 -7.28 16.86
N GLU A 130 -16.59 -8.57 16.73
CA GLU A 130 -17.15 -9.41 17.80
C GLU A 130 -16.22 -9.44 19.02
N LYS A 131 -14.92 -9.71 18.82
CA LYS A 131 -13.93 -9.74 19.90
C LYS A 131 -13.72 -8.38 20.56
N LEU A 132 -13.77 -7.27 19.79
CA LEU A 132 -13.68 -5.93 20.37
C LEU A 132 -14.91 -5.61 21.22
N ILE A 133 -16.11 -5.91 20.75
CA ILE A 133 -17.36 -5.70 21.51
C ILE A 133 -17.36 -6.54 22.79
N GLU A 134 -16.95 -7.80 22.72
CA GLU A 134 -16.84 -8.70 23.88
C GLU A 134 -15.81 -8.18 24.90
N ALA A 135 -14.65 -7.75 24.41
CA ALA A 135 -13.58 -7.22 25.28
C ALA A 135 -13.90 -5.84 25.85
N LYS A 136 -14.79 -5.05 25.21
CA LYS A 136 -15.20 -3.70 25.60
C LYS A 136 -14.06 -2.67 25.63
N HIS A 137 -12.84 -3.10 25.96
CA HIS A 137 -11.60 -2.33 25.91
C HIS A 137 -10.48 -3.18 25.29
N GLY A 138 -9.91 -2.73 24.19
CA GLY A 138 -8.82 -3.46 23.54
C GLY A 138 -8.41 -2.92 22.18
N CYS A 139 -7.38 -3.54 21.61
CA CYS A 139 -6.84 -3.15 20.32
C CYS A 139 -6.76 -4.33 19.33
N VAL A 140 -6.75 -3.95 18.03
CA VAL A 140 -6.60 -4.89 16.92
C VAL A 140 -5.46 -4.42 16.01
N GLU A 141 -4.54 -5.35 15.70
CA GLU A 141 -3.48 -5.15 14.72
C GLU A 141 -3.78 -5.97 13.46
N LEU A 142 -4.03 -5.29 12.32
CA LEU A 142 -4.51 -5.93 11.09
C LEU A 142 -3.56 -5.75 9.93
N CYS A 143 -3.07 -6.86 9.39
CA CYS A 143 -2.37 -6.90 8.12
C CYS A 143 -3.33 -6.82 6.93
N THR A 144 -2.84 -6.36 5.77
CA THR A 144 -3.62 -6.09 4.57
C THR A 144 -3.39 -7.15 3.51
N GLY A 145 -4.44 -7.48 2.73
CA GLY A 145 -4.38 -8.42 1.60
C GLY A 145 -3.60 -7.83 0.41
N CYS A 146 -2.62 -8.58 -0.14
CA CYS A 146 -1.65 -8.05 -1.09
C CYS A 146 -1.31 -9.06 -2.21
N HIS A 147 -0.75 -8.54 -3.32
CA HIS A 147 -0.30 -9.30 -4.49
C HIS A 147 1.20 -9.58 -4.42
N ALA A 148 1.63 -10.63 -5.12
CA ALA A 148 3.05 -10.83 -5.40
C ALA A 148 3.56 -9.79 -6.40
N LYS A 149 4.87 -9.63 -6.41
CA LYS A 149 5.62 -8.83 -7.36
C LYS A 149 5.24 -9.11 -8.81
N GLY A 150 5.29 -8.05 -9.62
CA GLY A 150 5.07 -8.12 -11.06
C GLY A 150 3.60 -8.17 -11.46
N GLN A 151 2.66 -8.36 -10.51
CA GLN A 151 1.24 -8.28 -10.81
C GLN A 151 0.89 -6.88 -11.30
N LYS A 152 0.31 -6.80 -12.48
CA LYS A 152 -0.13 -5.53 -13.05
C LYS A 152 -1.55 -5.19 -12.60
N ILE A 153 -1.78 -3.91 -12.36
CA ILE A 153 -3.07 -3.34 -11.97
C ILE A 153 -3.52 -2.37 -13.06
N LEU A 154 -4.79 -2.39 -13.39
CA LEU A 154 -5.37 -1.46 -14.34
C LEU A 154 -5.57 -0.10 -13.67
N MET A 155 -4.92 0.93 -14.21
CA MET A 155 -5.09 2.31 -13.78
C MET A 155 -6.34 2.93 -14.39
N TYR A 156 -6.83 4.00 -13.79
CA TYR A 156 -8.04 4.68 -14.28
C TYR A 156 -7.85 5.30 -15.66
N ASP A 157 -6.64 5.74 -15.98
CA ASP A 157 -6.27 6.26 -17.30
C ASP A 157 -6.11 5.16 -18.38
N GLY A 158 -6.31 3.89 -18.02
CA GLY A 158 -6.20 2.73 -18.89
C GLY A 158 -4.80 2.13 -18.98
N SER A 159 -3.78 2.77 -18.41
CA SER A 159 -2.44 2.21 -18.33
C SER A 159 -2.36 1.00 -17.39
N LEU A 160 -1.37 0.14 -17.59
CA LEU A 160 -1.10 -0.99 -16.73
C LEU A 160 0.12 -0.71 -15.86
N LYS A 161 -0.06 -0.66 -14.54
CA LYS A 161 1.00 -0.39 -13.58
C LYS A 161 1.25 -1.62 -12.71
N LYS A 162 2.51 -2.05 -12.58
CA LYS A 162 2.85 -3.15 -11.66
C LYS A 162 2.50 -2.75 -10.23
N VAL A 163 2.00 -3.69 -9.42
CA VAL A 163 1.51 -3.44 -8.06
C VAL A 163 2.56 -2.82 -7.14
N GLU A 164 3.82 -3.17 -7.34
CA GLU A 164 4.96 -2.58 -6.63
C GLU A 164 5.18 -1.10 -6.94
N ASN A 165 4.74 -0.64 -8.09
CA ASN A 165 4.92 0.73 -8.59
C ASN A 165 3.74 1.65 -8.25
N VAL A 166 2.65 1.08 -7.74
CA VAL A 166 1.51 1.86 -7.27
C VAL A 166 1.92 2.75 -6.11
N VAL A 167 1.60 4.04 -6.19
CA VAL A 167 1.94 5.05 -5.17
C VAL A 167 0.69 5.68 -4.57
N VAL A 168 0.85 6.33 -3.41
CA VAL A 168 -0.26 7.08 -2.80
C VAL A 168 -0.66 8.23 -3.70
N GLY A 169 -1.97 8.32 -3.97
CA GLY A 169 -2.53 9.31 -4.89
C GLY A 169 -2.86 8.76 -6.27
N ASP A 170 -2.31 7.62 -6.66
CA ASP A 170 -2.66 6.93 -7.90
C ASP A 170 -4.17 6.65 -7.97
N LEU A 171 -4.71 6.68 -9.18
CA LEU A 171 -6.11 6.34 -9.47
C LEU A 171 -6.14 4.98 -10.18
N LEU A 172 -6.67 3.97 -9.49
CA LEU A 172 -6.88 2.65 -10.05
C LEU A 172 -8.26 2.55 -10.69
N MET A 173 -8.44 1.63 -11.62
CA MET A 173 -9.74 1.32 -12.20
C MET A 173 -10.59 0.52 -11.22
N GLY A 174 -11.74 1.05 -10.82
CA GLY A 174 -12.75 0.34 -10.04
C GLY A 174 -13.58 -0.63 -10.90
N SER A 175 -14.21 -1.60 -10.26
CA SER A 175 -15.09 -2.57 -10.93
C SER A 175 -16.34 -1.95 -11.56
N ASP A 176 -16.67 -0.71 -11.20
CA ASP A 176 -17.76 0.14 -11.72
C ASP A 176 -17.27 1.20 -12.71
N SER A 177 -16.03 1.08 -13.19
CA SER A 177 -15.37 2.03 -14.08
C SER A 177 -15.17 3.42 -13.49
N LYS A 178 -15.16 3.55 -12.15
CA LYS A 178 -14.84 4.80 -11.46
C LYS A 178 -13.45 4.74 -10.85
N PRO A 179 -12.80 5.89 -10.62
CA PRO A 179 -11.47 5.90 -10.04
C PRO A 179 -11.49 5.40 -8.60
N ARG A 180 -10.43 4.68 -8.23
CA ARG A 180 -10.10 4.29 -6.86
C ARG A 180 -8.77 4.91 -6.48
N LYS A 181 -8.81 5.93 -5.63
CA LYS A 181 -7.59 6.61 -5.19
C LYS A 181 -6.85 5.77 -4.17
N VAL A 182 -5.57 5.56 -4.41
CA VAL A 182 -4.66 4.89 -3.48
C VAL A 182 -4.40 5.81 -2.29
N LEU A 183 -4.73 5.36 -1.10
CA LEU A 183 -4.63 6.12 0.14
C LEU A 183 -3.36 5.78 0.92
N LYS A 184 -2.96 4.50 0.91
CA LYS A 184 -1.83 3.97 1.67
C LYS A 184 -1.25 2.75 0.97
N LEU A 185 0.05 2.51 1.15
CA LEU A 185 0.76 1.35 0.62
C LEU A 185 1.07 0.36 1.73
N HIS A 186 0.97 -0.93 1.39
CA HIS A 186 1.34 -2.04 2.27
C HIS A 186 2.33 -2.94 1.55
N ARG A 187 3.39 -3.29 2.24
CA ARG A 187 4.47 -4.11 1.73
C ARG A 187 4.91 -5.07 2.82
N GLY A 188 5.23 -6.30 2.46
CA GLY A 188 5.67 -7.30 3.42
C GLY A 188 5.95 -8.65 2.76
N LYS A 189 6.20 -9.69 3.56
CA LYS A 189 6.33 -11.08 3.13
C LYS A 189 5.38 -11.99 3.90
N GLU A 190 4.79 -12.97 3.23
CA GLU A 190 3.89 -13.97 3.82
C GLU A 190 3.92 -15.25 2.98
N LYS A 191 3.45 -16.33 3.54
CA LYS A 191 3.15 -17.52 2.76
C LYS A 191 2.24 -17.13 1.61
N MET A 192 2.68 -17.40 0.39
CA MET A 192 1.97 -17.01 -0.82
C MET A 192 1.06 -18.13 -1.32
N ALA A 193 0.19 -17.78 -2.22
CA ALA A 193 -0.69 -18.71 -2.91
C ALA A 193 -0.82 -18.32 -4.38
N LYS A 194 -0.57 -19.27 -5.26
CA LYS A 194 -0.81 -19.12 -6.69
C LYS A 194 -2.27 -19.45 -6.98
N ILE A 195 -2.97 -18.49 -7.49
CA ILE A 195 -4.34 -18.63 -7.97
C ILE A 195 -4.26 -19.01 -9.44
N ILE A 196 -4.74 -20.20 -9.77
CA ILE A 196 -4.66 -20.78 -11.12
C ILE A 196 -6.06 -20.89 -11.69
N PRO A 197 -6.51 -19.91 -12.47
CA PRO A 197 -7.81 -19.97 -13.13
C PRO A 197 -7.85 -21.13 -14.14
N VAL A 198 -9.03 -21.71 -14.36
CA VAL A 198 -9.26 -22.74 -15.40
C VAL A 198 -9.00 -22.15 -16.79
N LYS A 199 -9.29 -20.84 -16.96
CA LYS A 199 -9.03 -20.08 -18.17
C LYS A 199 -8.46 -18.71 -17.80
N GLY A 200 -7.33 -18.35 -18.39
CA GLY A 200 -6.62 -17.09 -18.16
C GLY A 200 -5.30 -17.28 -17.41
N GLU A 201 -4.65 -16.19 -17.12
CA GLU A 201 -3.34 -16.13 -16.50
C GLU A 201 -3.44 -16.44 -14.99
N SER A 202 -2.44 -17.11 -14.45
CA SER A 202 -2.31 -17.29 -13.00
C SER A 202 -1.72 -16.04 -12.36
N PHE A 203 -2.16 -15.73 -11.15
CA PHE A 203 -1.60 -14.66 -10.35
C PHE A 203 -1.27 -15.13 -8.94
N VAL A 204 -0.36 -14.45 -8.27
CA VAL A 204 0.11 -14.84 -6.95
C VAL A 204 -0.26 -13.76 -5.93
N VAL A 205 -0.78 -14.21 -4.79
CA VAL A 205 -1.23 -13.35 -3.69
C VAL A 205 -0.79 -13.94 -2.35
N ASN A 206 -0.79 -13.14 -1.28
CA ASN A 206 -0.54 -13.66 0.06
C ASN A 206 -1.75 -14.45 0.61
N MET A 207 -1.54 -15.27 1.62
CA MET A 207 -2.62 -16.10 2.22
C MET A 207 -3.75 -15.26 2.85
N GLY A 208 -3.46 -14.04 3.26
CA GLY A 208 -4.42 -13.07 3.76
C GLY A 208 -5.20 -12.33 2.66
N HIS A 209 -4.80 -12.46 1.39
CA HIS A 209 -5.45 -11.77 0.27
C HIS A 209 -6.92 -12.14 0.13
N ILE A 210 -7.72 -11.13 -0.15
CA ILE A 210 -9.16 -11.28 -0.26
C ILE A 210 -9.56 -11.54 -1.71
N LEU A 211 -9.99 -12.76 -1.96
CA LEU A 211 -10.58 -13.15 -3.24
C LEU A 211 -12.04 -12.65 -3.30
N SER A 212 -12.35 -11.83 -4.29
CA SER A 212 -13.72 -11.45 -4.60
C SER A 212 -14.33 -12.49 -5.53
N LEU A 213 -15.26 -13.26 -5.00
CA LEU A 213 -15.87 -14.39 -5.71
C LEU A 213 -17.35 -14.15 -5.98
N GLN A 214 -17.77 -14.44 -7.19
CA GLN A 214 -19.19 -14.36 -7.57
C GLN A 214 -19.83 -15.75 -7.62
N ARG A 215 -21.03 -15.87 -7.02
CA ARG A 215 -21.79 -17.13 -7.01
C ARG A 215 -22.27 -17.47 -8.40
N THR A 216 -22.13 -18.73 -8.82
CA THR A 216 -22.77 -19.26 -10.04
C THR A 216 -24.21 -19.63 -9.77
N ASN A 217 -25.10 -19.38 -10.73
CA ASN A 217 -26.49 -19.85 -10.65
C ASN A 217 -26.51 -21.37 -10.76
N ASN A 218 -26.93 -22.06 -9.71
CA ASN A 218 -27.17 -23.48 -9.75
C ASN A 218 -28.66 -23.74 -10.05
N ARG A 219 -28.95 -24.34 -11.19
CA ARG A 219 -30.31 -24.81 -11.54
C ARG A 219 -30.88 -25.85 -10.54
N SER A 220 -30.02 -26.54 -9.79
CA SER A 220 -30.45 -27.61 -8.87
C SER A 220 -31.15 -27.15 -7.58
N GLN A 221 -31.07 -25.86 -7.22
CA GLN A 221 -31.84 -25.34 -6.07
C GLN A 221 -33.29 -24.95 -6.41
N TYR A 222 -33.72 -25.08 -7.65
CA TYR A 222 -35.10 -24.81 -8.10
C TYR A 222 -35.88 -26.10 -8.33
N ARG A 223 -35.82 -27.05 -7.43
CA ARG A 223 -36.77 -28.15 -7.38
C ARG A 223 -37.93 -27.70 -6.53
N VAL A 224 -39.05 -27.56 -7.23
CA VAL A 224 -40.47 -27.82 -6.89
C VAL A 224 -41.29 -26.73 -6.20
N GLU A 225 -40.84 -25.93 -5.26
CA GLU A 225 -41.79 -25.10 -4.48
C GLU A 225 -41.91 -23.62 -4.87
N ASP A 226 -41.11 -23.07 -5.79
CA ASP A 226 -41.06 -21.63 -6.01
C ASP A 226 -41.29 -21.16 -7.46
N LYS A 227 -42.35 -21.64 -8.12
CA LYS A 227 -42.79 -21.02 -9.40
C LYS A 227 -43.16 -19.52 -9.23
N LYS A 228 -43.60 -19.09 -8.04
CA LYS A 228 -43.92 -17.68 -7.72
C LYS A 228 -42.70 -16.81 -7.51
N ARG A 229 -41.62 -17.29 -6.90
CA ARG A 229 -40.38 -16.54 -6.65
C ARG A 229 -39.47 -16.36 -7.88
N ARG A 230 -39.74 -17.01 -9.01
CA ARG A 230 -38.98 -16.85 -10.24
C ARG A 230 -39.09 -15.49 -10.91
N LYS A 231 -40.08 -14.67 -10.60
CA LYS A 231 -40.31 -13.34 -11.19
C LYS A 231 -39.50 -12.25 -10.51
N ASP A 232 -39.06 -12.42 -9.26
CA ASP A 232 -38.49 -11.33 -8.46
C ASP A 232 -36.98 -11.35 -8.32
N PHE A 233 -36.25 -12.35 -8.82
CA PHE A 233 -34.81 -12.45 -8.76
C PHE A 233 -34.12 -11.77 -9.96
N LYS A 234 -34.35 -10.46 -10.17
CA LYS A 234 -33.51 -9.58 -10.99
C LYS A 234 -32.27 -9.07 -10.19
N GLY A 235 -31.95 -9.70 -9.08
CA GLY A 235 -30.80 -9.36 -8.26
C GLY A 235 -29.49 -9.84 -8.86
N THR A 236 -28.46 -9.01 -8.77
CA THR A 236 -27.06 -9.36 -9.04
C THR A 236 -26.65 -10.58 -8.22
N ASN A 237 -25.92 -11.52 -8.82
CA ASN A 237 -25.38 -12.68 -8.08
C ASN A 237 -24.51 -12.20 -6.92
N PRO A 238 -24.73 -12.69 -5.67
CA PRO A 238 -24.00 -12.21 -4.52
C PRO A 238 -22.50 -12.43 -4.69
N ILE A 239 -21.74 -11.37 -4.41
CA ILE A 239 -20.28 -11.41 -4.33
C ILE A 239 -19.93 -11.80 -2.90
N VAL A 240 -19.01 -12.73 -2.75
CA VAL A 240 -18.44 -13.13 -1.47
C VAL A 240 -16.94 -12.83 -1.50
N ASN A 241 -16.51 -12.06 -0.53
CA ASN A 241 -15.13 -11.73 -0.32
C ASN A 241 -14.56 -12.64 0.78
N ILE A 242 -13.53 -13.42 0.46
CA ILE A 242 -12.99 -14.44 1.35
C ILE A 242 -11.46 -14.48 1.27
N SER A 243 -10.77 -14.63 2.41
CA SER A 243 -9.31 -14.79 2.36
C SER A 243 -8.92 -16.10 1.68
N VAL A 244 -7.74 -16.12 1.06
CA VAL A 244 -7.20 -17.36 0.47
C VAL A 244 -7.12 -18.47 1.53
N LYS A 245 -6.63 -18.14 2.72
CA LYS A 245 -6.55 -19.06 3.88
C LYS A 245 -7.90 -19.68 4.22
N ASP A 246 -8.98 -18.88 4.25
CA ASP A 246 -10.30 -19.36 4.58
C ASP A 246 -10.99 -20.04 3.39
N TYR A 247 -10.69 -19.63 2.15
CA TYR A 247 -11.12 -20.34 0.95
C TYR A 247 -10.58 -21.77 0.91
N LEU A 248 -9.35 -21.99 1.31
CA LEU A 248 -8.77 -23.35 1.37
C LEU A 248 -9.54 -24.29 2.31
N LYS A 249 -10.06 -23.77 3.42
CA LYS A 249 -10.89 -24.52 4.39
C LYS A 249 -12.32 -24.79 3.90
N GLN A 250 -12.77 -24.12 2.83
CA GLN A 250 -14.15 -24.26 2.35
C GLN A 250 -14.44 -25.62 1.73
N THR A 251 -15.72 -26.03 1.81
CA THR A 251 -16.20 -27.28 1.24
C THR A 251 -16.06 -27.34 -0.28
N LYS A 252 -15.97 -28.51 -0.85
CA LYS A 252 -15.96 -28.73 -2.33
C LYS A 252 -17.17 -28.05 -2.99
N SER A 253 -18.35 -28.10 -2.36
CA SER A 253 -19.58 -27.45 -2.84
C SER A 253 -19.46 -25.92 -2.90
N PHE A 254 -18.86 -25.30 -1.89
CA PHE A 254 -18.56 -23.86 -1.91
C PHE A 254 -17.63 -23.51 -3.07
N LYS A 255 -16.47 -24.18 -3.16
CA LYS A 255 -15.46 -23.99 -4.21
C LYS A 255 -16.03 -24.18 -5.63
N HIS A 256 -17.00 -25.09 -5.78
CA HIS A 256 -17.69 -25.27 -7.05
C HIS A 256 -18.67 -24.12 -7.38
N ARG A 257 -19.32 -23.52 -6.39
CA ARG A 257 -20.34 -22.49 -6.59
C ARG A 257 -19.78 -21.07 -6.71
N TYR A 258 -18.66 -20.75 -6.08
CA TYR A 258 -18.06 -19.43 -6.05
C TYR A 258 -16.84 -19.38 -6.95
N LYS A 259 -16.81 -18.41 -7.86
CA LYS A 259 -15.83 -18.30 -8.95
C LYS A 259 -15.20 -16.92 -8.97
N LEU A 260 -13.96 -16.82 -9.41
CA LEU A 260 -13.39 -15.53 -9.82
C LEU A 260 -14.27 -14.91 -10.92
N TYR A 261 -14.34 -13.60 -10.96
CA TYR A 261 -15.07 -12.90 -12.01
C TYR A 261 -14.25 -11.72 -12.57
N ARG A 262 -14.49 -11.45 -13.83
CA ARG A 262 -13.93 -10.34 -14.59
C ARG A 262 -15.01 -9.32 -14.89
N THR A 263 -14.62 -8.10 -15.21
CA THR A 263 -15.52 -7.04 -15.64
C THR A 263 -14.97 -6.32 -16.85
N GLY A 264 -15.83 -5.81 -17.73
CA GLY A 264 -15.46 -4.79 -18.69
C GLY A 264 -15.38 -3.44 -17.99
N VAL A 265 -14.74 -2.49 -18.65
CA VAL A 265 -14.58 -1.12 -18.16
C VAL A 265 -15.00 -0.12 -19.23
N VAL A 266 -15.47 1.03 -18.77
CA VAL A 266 -15.85 2.17 -19.63
C VAL A 266 -14.76 3.22 -19.52
N PHE A 267 -14.29 3.72 -20.64
CA PHE A 267 -13.38 4.85 -20.74
C PHE A 267 -14.10 6.06 -21.37
N GLU A 268 -13.59 7.24 -21.11
CA GLU A 268 -14.05 8.46 -21.74
C GLU A 268 -13.73 8.47 -23.23
N GLU A 269 -14.56 9.10 -24.03
CA GLU A 269 -14.34 9.22 -25.46
C GLU A 269 -13.20 10.17 -25.77
N LYS A 270 -12.29 9.75 -26.66
CA LYS A 270 -11.19 10.54 -27.22
C LYS A 270 -11.34 10.66 -28.72
N LEU A 271 -10.95 11.80 -29.26
CA LEU A 271 -10.86 11.99 -30.72
C LEU A 271 -9.73 11.14 -31.29
N THR A 272 -9.95 10.57 -32.45
CA THR A 272 -8.96 9.77 -33.19
C THR A 272 -8.76 10.31 -34.60
N ALA A 273 -7.50 10.39 -35.02
CA ALA A 273 -7.18 10.93 -36.37
C ALA A 273 -7.43 9.92 -37.50
N ILE A 274 -7.72 8.67 -37.18
CA ILE A 274 -8.08 7.60 -38.11
C ILE A 274 -9.41 7.02 -37.64
N ASP A 275 -10.30 6.67 -38.57
CA ASP A 275 -11.50 5.92 -38.19
C ASP A 275 -11.10 4.59 -37.57
N PRO A 276 -11.65 4.21 -36.37
CA PRO A 276 -11.25 3.00 -35.65
C PRO A 276 -11.45 1.71 -36.46
N TYR A 277 -12.51 1.61 -37.25
CA TYR A 277 -12.75 0.43 -38.07
C TYR A 277 -11.69 0.30 -39.20
N ILE A 278 -11.37 1.40 -39.83
CA ILE A 278 -10.34 1.48 -40.87
C ILE A 278 -8.94 1.17 -40.32
N LEU A 279 -8.64 1.67 -39.11
CA LEU A 279 -7.40 1.30 -38.44
C LEU A 279 -7.35 -0.20 -38.16
N GLY A 280 -8.45 -0.79 -37.68
CA GLY A 280 -8.57 -2.24 -37.46
C GLY A 280 -8.30 -3.05 -38.73
N LEU A 281 -8.89 -2.65 -39.88
CA LEU A 281 -8.62 -3.25 -41.19
C LEU A 281 -7.14 -3.16 -41.57
N TRP A 282 -6.53 -1.99 -41.40
CA TRP A 282 -5.13 -1.76 -41.75
C TRP A 282 -4.18 -2.58 -40.82
N LEU A 283 -4.51 -2.70 -39.56
CA LEU A 283 -3.72 -3.50 -38.60
C LEU A 283 -3.68 -4.98 -38.99
N GLY A 284 -4.79 -5.53 -39.52
CA GLY A 284 -4.82 -6.88 -40.08
C GLY A 284 -4.13 -6.92 -41.47
N ASP A 285 -4.85 -6.59 -42.52
CA ASP A 285 -4.50 -6.82 -43.89
C ASP A 285 -3.76 -5.63 -44.59
N GLY A 286 -3.42 -4.56 -43.85
CA GLY A 286 -2.65 -3.44 -44.39
C GLY A 286 -1.16 -3.74 -44.53
N ASN A 287 -0.45 -3.11 -45.44
CA ASN A 287 1.01 -3.16 -45.54
C ASN A 287 1.61 -2.28 -44.40
N SER A 288 2.58 -2.80 -43.71
CA SER A 288 3.20 -2.09 -42.58
C SER A 288 4.00 -0.84 -42.97
N ASP A 289 4.38 -0.68 -44.22
CA ASP A 289 5.17 0.43 -44.73
C ASP A 289 4.33 1.62 -45.23
N GLY A 290 3.00 1.47 -45.39
CA GLY A 290 2.17 2.54 -45.94
C GLY A 290 0.66 2.35 -45.87
N PRO A 291 -0.07 3.32 -46.47
CA PRO A 291 -1.52 3.39 -46.40
C PRO A 291 -2.14 2.49 -47.51
N SER A 292 -2.02 1.19 -47.37
CA SER A 292 -2.60 0.22 -48.29
C SER A 292 -3.30 -0.89 -47.58
N LEU A 293 -4.27 -1.53 -48.23
CA LEU A 293 -5.03 -2.67 -47.75
C LEU A 293 -5.01 -3.75 -48.82
N THR A 294 -4.71 -4.99 -48.44
CA THR A 294 -4.80 -6.14 -49.37
C THR A 294 -6.06 -6.92 -49.04
N THR A 295 -7.01 -7.04 -49.95
CA THR A 295 -8.26 -7.77 -49.70
C THR A 295 -8.88 -8.30 -51.01
N MET A 296 -9.60 -9.39 -50.87
CA MET A 296 -10.49 -9.93 -51.91
C MET A 296 -11.96 -9.57 -51.66
N ASP A 297 -12.30 -9.10 -50.45
CA ASP A 297 -13.67 -8.83 -50.05
C ASP A 297 -14.18 -7.50 -50.62
N LYS A 298 -15.27 -7.53 -51.39
CA LYS A 298 -15.85 -6.35 -51.99
C LYS A 298 -16.36 -5.31 -50.99
N GLU A 299 -16.88 -5.78 -49.87
CA GLU A 299 -17.38 -4.95 -48.78
C GLU A 299 -16.22 -4.15 -48.13
N LEU A 300 -15.11 -4.78 -47.82
CA LEU A 300 -13.94 -4.13 -47.26
C LEU A 300 -13.32 -3.15 -48.22
N LYS A 301 -13.23 -3.53 -49.49
CA LYS A 301 -12.80 -2.63 -50.58
C LYS A 301 -13.67 -1.37 -50.60
N LYS A 302 -14.99 -1.52 -50.56
CA LYS A 302 -15.94 -0.40 -50.61
C LYS A 302 -15.72 0.58 -49.43
N GLU A 303 -15.55 0.07 -48.19
CA GLU A 303 -15.31 0.92 -47.02
C GLU A 303 -13.92 1.60 -47.11
N TRP A 304 -12.89 0.91 -47.58
CA TRP A 304 -11.56 1.48 -47.77
C TRP A 304 -11.58 2.62 -48.80
N VAL A 305 -12.27 2.43 -49.94
CA VAL A 305 -12.46 3.46 -51.01
C VAL A 305 -13.29 4.63 -50.47
N LYS A 306 -14.34 4.37 -49.73
CA LYS A 306 -15.18 5.41 -49.09
C LYS A 306 -14.34 6.29 -48.14
N TYR A 307 -13.52 5.70 -47.34
CA TYR A 307 -12.64 6.43 -46.42
C TYR A 307 -11.55 7.24 -47.17
N ALA A 308 -10.97 6.67 -48.22
CA ALA A 308 -10.05 7.43 -49.10
C ALA A 308 -10.67 8.71 -49.65
N LYS A 309 -11.92 8.62 -50.15
CA LYS A 309 -12.68 9.78 -50.64
C LYS A 309 -12.92 10.83 -49.53
N GLN A 310 -13.24 10.40 -48.29
CA GLN A 310 -13.42 11.32 -47.17
C GLN A 310 -12.14 12.09 -46.83
N LEU A 311 -10.97 11.48 -47.06
CA LEU A 311 -9.65 12.09 -46.85
C LEU A 311 -9.14 12.87 -48.07
N GLY A 312 -9.89 12.94 -49.18
CA GLY A 312 -9.43 13.54 -50.43
C GLY A 312 -8.30 12.76 -51.12
N LEU A 313 -8.24 11.45 -50.89
CA LEU A 313 -7.23 10.56 -51.45
C LEU A 313 -7.81 9.73 -52.60
N ASN A 314 -6.96 9.38 -53.55
CA ASN A 314 -7.27 8.47 -54.64
C ASN A 314 -6.83 7.06 -54.31
N ILE A 315 -7.39 6.05 -55.02
CA ILE A 315 -7.02 4.64 -54.90
C ILE A 315 -6.31 4.19 -56.17
N ARG A 316 -5.20 3.48 -56.01
CA ARG A 316 -4.55 2.65 -57.03
C ARG A 316 -4.69 1.21 -56.62
N GLU A 317 -5.20 0.37 -57.53
CA GLU A 317 -5.30 -1.06 -57.34
C GLU A 317 -4.14 -1.77 -58.05
N GLU A 318 -3.52 -2.71 -57.32
CA GLU A 318 -2.49 -3.59 -57.88
C GLU A 318 -2.88 -5.04 -57.65
N GLU A 319 -2.74 -5.85 -58.68
CA GLU A 319 -2.95 -7.31 -58.64
C GLU A 319 -1.67 -7.96 -58.06
N ILE A 320 -1.85 -8.88 -57.13
CA ILE A 320 -0.71 -9.57 -56.48
C ILE A 320 -0.12 -10.62 -57.45
N SER A 321 -0.99 -11.32 -58.17
CA SER A 321 -0.64 -12.27 -59.22
C SER A 321 -1.91 -12.69 -59.96
N GLU A 322 -1.77 -13.22 -61.23
CA GLU A 322 -2.90 -13.71 -62.03
C GLU A 322 -3.71 -14.82 -61.37
N LYS A 323 -3.13 -15.54 -60.40
CA LYS A 323 -3.78 -16.63 -59.62
C LYS A 323 -4.40 -16.18 -58.35
N ASN A 324 -4.15 -14.95 -57.86
CA ASN A 324 -4.61 -14.45 -56.59
C ASN A 324 -5.72 -13.40 -56.78
N LEU A 325 -6.92 -13.74 -56.27
CA LEU A 325 -8.10 -12.85 -56.37
C LEU A 325 -7.98 -11.60 -55.44
N ALA A 326 -7.06 -11.59 -54.52
CA ALA A 326 -6.83 -10.45 -53.65
C ALA A 326 -6.09 -9.32 -54.39
N LYS A 327 -6.52 -8.07 -54.16
CA LYS A 327 -5.91 -6.86 -54.72
C LYS A 327 -5.39 -5.98 -53.61
N THR A 328 -4.27 -5.32 -53.84
CA THR A 328 -3.74 -4.30 -52.95
C THR A 328 -4.23 -2.94 -53.38
N LEU A 329 -4.89 -2.24 -52.42
CA LEU A 329 -5.47 -0.91 -52.64
C LEU A 329 -4.60 0.12 -51.91
N TYR A 330 -3.86 0.91 -52.69
CA TYR A 330 -3.02 2.00 -52.19
C TYR A 330 -3.79 3.30 -52.16
N MET A 331 -3.84 3.97 -50.99
CA MET A 331 -4.30 5.35 -50.93
C MET A 331 -3.17 6.30 -51.27
N TYR A 332 -3.34 7.15 -52.24
CA TYR A 332 -2.35 8.14 -52.61
C TYR A 332 -2.98 9.54 -52.75
N SER A 333 -2.17 10.57 -52.51
CA SER A 333 -2.62 11.96 -52.70
C SER A 333 -2.62 12.35 -54.19
N PRO A 334 -3.66 13.01 -54.64
CA PRO A 334 -3.65 13.62 -56.02
C PRO A 334 -2.59 14.73 -56.13
N LEU A 335 -2.19 15.34 -55.01
CA LEU A 335 -1.16 16.37 -54.95
C LEU A 335 0.24 15.76 -54.98
N ARG A 336 1.14 16.33 -55.79
CA ARG A 336 2.54 15.87 -55.85
C ARG A 336 3.36 16.45 -54.68
N GLY A 337 4.17 15.62 -54.05
CA GLY A 337 5.11 15.98 -52.95
C GLY A 337 5.00 15.15 -51.71
N LYS A 338 6.06 15.18 -50.87
CA LYS A 338 6.10 14.50 -49.60
C LYS A 338 5.18 15.25 -48.63
N GLY A 339 4.30 14.52 -47.94
CA GLY A 339 3.49 15.08 -46.83
C GLY A 339 2.00 15.26 -47.13
N PHE A 340 1.55 15.10 -48.38
CA PHE A 340 0.14 15.29 -48.74
C PHE A 340 -0.78 14.07 -48.48
N ASN A 341 -0.23 12.92 -48.10
CA ASN A 341 -1.06 11.75 -47.76
C ASN A 341 -1.45 11.76 -46.30
N VAL A 342 -2.67 12.20 -46.02
CA VAL A 342 -3.21 12.36 -44.67
C VAL A 342 -3.18 11.04 -43.87
N LEU A 343 -3.58 9.92 -44.49
CA LEU A 343 -3.57 8.62 -43.78
C LEU A 343 -2.13 8.20 -43.42
N ARG A 344 -1.17 8.36 -44.36
CA ARG A 344 0.23 8.06 -44.09
C ARG A 344 0.80 8.92 -42.96
N ASN A 345 0.44 10.19 -42.90
CA ASN A 345 0.86 11.11 -41.84
C ASN A 345 0.25 10.68 -40.49
N ASN A 346 -1.02 10.31 -40.49
CA ASN A 346 -1.67 9.81 -39.25
C ASN A 346 -1.07 8.47 -38.78
N LEU A 347 -0.76 7.56 -39.70
CA LEU A 347 -0.04 6.32 -39.36
C LEU A 347 1.35 6.61 -38.77
N LYS A 348 2.08 7.61 -39.30
CA LYS A 348 3.36 8.06 -38.75
C LYS A 348 3.17 8.73 -37.36
N HIS A 349 2.16 9.58 -37.23
CA HIS A 349 1.84 10.24 -35.94
C HIS A 349 1.65 9.24 -34.83
N TYR A 350 0.94 8.15 -35.11
CA TYR A 350 0.75 7.05 -34.15
C TYR A 350 1.90 6.04 -34.12
N SER A 351 3.04 6.30 -34.77
CA SER A 351 4.20 5.41 -34.86
C SER A 351 3.87 3.99 -35.33
N LEU A 352 2.94 3.87 -36.27
CA LEU A 352 2.41 2.59 -36.78
C LEU A 352 3.21 2.02 -37.95
N ILE A 353 3.95 2.86 -38.68
CA ILE A 353 4.75 2.41 -39.82
C ILE A 353 5.84 1.46 -39.37
N LEU A 354 5.88 0.25 -39.92
CA LEU A 354 6.73 -0.90 -39.55
C LEU A 354 6.58 -1.37 -38.10
N ASN A 355 5.55 -0.88 -37.40
CA ASN A 355 5.33 -1.16 -36.01
C ASN A 355 3.82 -1.25 -35.69
N LYS A 356 3.16 -2.30 -36.19
CA LYS A 356 1.73 -2.49 -35.95
C LYS A 356 1.41 -2.74 -34.49
N HIS A 357 0.61 -1.86 -33.89
CA HIS A 357 0.05 -1.95 -32.55
C HIS A 357 -1.25 -1.15 -32.49
N ILE A 358 -2.06 -1.30 -31.43
CA ILE A 358 -3.23 -0.43 -31.24
C ILE A 358 -2.79 0.75 -30.36
N PRO A 359 -2.77 2.01 -30.88
CA PRO A 359 -2.37 3.16 -30.08
C PRO A 359 -3.28 3.39 -28.87
N GLU A 360 -2.74 4.01 -27.80
CA GLU A 360 -3.48 4.25 -26.56
C GLU A 360 -4.79 5.02 -26.77
N ASP A 361 -4.84 5.99 -27.68
CA ASP A 361 -6.06 6.73 -28.00
C ASP A 361 -7.19 5.87 -28.57
N PHE A 362 -6.88 4.68 -29.06
CA PHE A 362 -7.86 3.71 -29.52
C PHE A 362 -8.14 2.61 -28.48
N LYS A 363 -7.12 2.18 -27.71
CA LYS A 363 -7.29 1.19 -26.63
C LYS A 363 -8.11 1.75 -25.49
N VAL A 364 -7.84 3.00 -25.11
CA VAL A 364 -8.47 3.71 -23.99
C VAL A 364 -9.43 4.75 -24.54
N ASN A 365 -10.57 4.29 -25.02
CA ASN A 365 -11.58 5.11 -25.68
C ASN A 365 -13.00 4.56 -25.40
N SER A 366 -14.02 5.23 -25.94
CA SER A 366 -15.41 4.80 -25.80
C SER A 366 -15.63 3.34 -26.25
N GLU A 367 -16.67 2.72 -25.73
CA GLU A 367 -17.03 1.35 -26.08
C GLU A 367 -17.23 1.18 -27.59
N GLU A 368 -17.91 2.14 -28.21
CA GLU A 368 -18.18 2.14 -29.65
C GLU A 368 -16.87 2.10 -30.49
N LYS A 369 -15.90 2.95 -30.19
CA LYS A 369 -14.64 3.01 -30.94
C LYS A 369 -13.80 1.74 -30.75
N ARG A 370 -13.78 1.18 -29.53
CA ARG A 370 -13.12 -0.11 -29.27
C ARG A 370 -13.79 -1.29 -29.96
N LEU A 371 -15.11 -1.29 -30.07
CA LEU A 371 -15.85 -2.29 -30.87
C LEU A 371 -15.56 -2.17 -32.36
N LYS A 372 -15.47 -0.93 -32.91
CA LYS A 372 -15.14 -0.69 -34.32
C LYS A 372 -13.73 -1.16 -34.69
N ILE A 373 -12.72 -0.88 -33.83
CA ILE A 373 -11.36 -1.34 -34.15
C ILE A 373 -11.27 -2.87 -34.10
N LEU A 374 -11.97 -3.50 -33.14
CA LEU A 374 -12.04 -4.95 -33.04
C LEU A 374 -12.78 -5.56 -34.24
N ALA A 375 -13.83 -4.90 -34.73
CA ALA A 375 -14.57 -5.33 -35.92
C ALA A 375 -13.67 -5.29 -37.18
N GLY A 376 -12.89 -4.22 -37.38
CA GLY A 376 -11.96 -4.12 -38.49
C GLY A 376 -10.87 -5.22 -38.45
N LEU A 377 -10.33 -5.52 -37.26
CA LEU A 377 -9.36 -6.61 -37.07
C LEU A 377 -9.99 -7.98 -37.35
N ILE A 378 -11.25 -8.18 -36.98
CA ILE A 378 -11.96 -9.43 -37.23
C ILE A 378 -12.28 -9.56 -38.72
N ASP A 379 -12.75 -8.49 -39.37
CA ASP A 379 -13.09 -8.52 -40.78
C ASP A 379 -11.85 -8.76 -41.69
N SER A 380 -10.67 -8.32 -41.27
CA SER A 380 -9.41 -8.68 -41.92
C SER A 380 -8.92 -10.08 -41.47
N ASP A 381 -8.21 -10.18 -40.40
CA ASP A 381 -7.48 -11.36 -39.91
C ASP A 381 -8.30 -12.33 -39.05
N GLY A 382 -9.57 -12.02 -38.73
CA GLY A 382 -10.36 -12.82 -37.80
C GLY A 382 -11.04 -14.03 -38.45
N TYR A 383 -11.22 -15.07 -37.67
CA TYR A 383 -12.00 -16.26 -38.01
C TYR A 383 -13.20 -16.40 -37.05
N LEU A 384 -14.39 -16.66 -37.59
CA LEU A 384 -15.57 -16.99 -36.80
C LEU A 384 -15.68 -18.51 -36.65
N GLY A 385 -15.41 -18.98 -35.45
CA GLY A 385 -15.66 -20.38 -35.07
C GLY A 385 -17.06 -20.56 -34.50
N ASN A 386 -17.31 -21.70 -33.87
CA ASN A 386 -18.60 -21.98 -33.22
C ASN A 386 -18.78 -21.13 -31.93
N ASN A 387 -19.31 -19.92 -32.10
CA ASN A 387 -19.56 -18.91 -31.03
C ASN A 387 -18.30 -18.28 -30.39
N TYR A 388 -17.24 -18.12 -31.17
CA TYR A 388 -16.07 -17.34 -30.77
C TYR A 388 -15.39 -16.76 -32.01
N TYR A 389 -14.70 -15.64 -31.83
CA TYR A 389 -13.75 -15.14 -32.81
C TYR A 389 -12.33 -15.57 -32.44
N GLU A 390 -11.52 -15.77 -33.45
CA GLU A 390 -10.11 -16.08 -33.33
C GLU A 390 -9.31 -15.15 -34.23
N ILE A 391 -8.26 -14.52 -33.68
CA ILE A 391 -7.32 -13.68 -34.40
C ILE A 391 -5.91 -14.20 -34.10
N THR A 392 -5.13 -14.47 -35.14
CA THR A 392 -3.76 -14.98 -35.00
C THR A 392 -2.77 -13.94 -35.49
N GLN A 393 -1.86 -13.51 -34.64
CA GLN A 393 -0.86 -12.49 -34.94
C GLN A 393 0.58 -13.01 -34.72
N LYS A 394 1.51 -12.62 -35.58
CA LYS A 394 2.95 -12.84 -35.36
C LYS A 394 3.52 -11.81 -34.40
N ASN A 395 3.01 -10.59 -34.44
CA ASN A 395 3.40 -9.49 -33.56
C ASN A 395 2.75 -9.65 -32.20
N LYS A 396 3.57 -9.89 -31.18
CA LYS A 396 3.11 -10.06 -29.80
C LYS A 396 2.43 -8.81 -29.24
N ASN A 397 2.97 -7.61 -29.52
CA ASN A 397 2.41 -6.36 -29.01
C ASN A 397 0.99 -6.12 -29.54
N LEU A 398 0.78 -6.33 -30.84
CA LEU A 398 -0.56 -6.22 -31.45
C LEU A 398 -1.51 -7.26 -30.85
N SER A 399 -1.03 -8.48 -30.62
CA SER A 399 -1.83 -9.54 -29.99
C SER A 399 -2.21 -9.19 -28.54
N ASP A 400 -1.29 -8.63 -27.76
CA ASP A 400 -1.53 -8.17 -26.39
C ASP A 400 -2.54 -6.99 -26.38
N ASP A 401 -2.47 -6.08 -27.35
CA ASP A 401 -3.41 -4.97 -27.51
C ASP A 401 -4.82 -5.46 -27.85
N ILE A 402 -4.94 -6.43 -28.75
CA ILE A 402 -6.22 -7.06 -29.11
C ILE A 402 -6.84 -7.72 -27.88
N LEU A 403 -6.02 -8.42 -27.07
CA LEU A 403 -6.44 -9.06 -25.84
C LEU A 403 -6.97 -8.02 -24.84
N PHE A 404 -6.25 -6.90 -24.66
CA PHE A 404 -6.66 -5.80 -23.79
C PHE A 404 -7.99 -5.21 -24.24
N VAL A 405 -8.13 -4.86 -25.52
CA VAL A 405 -9.37 -4.27 -26.07
C VAL A 405 -10.55 -5.21 -25.88
N ALA A 406 -10.40 -6.50 -26.20
CA ALA A 406 -11.47 -7.48 -26.04
C ALA A 406 -11.89 -7.64 -24.57
N ARG A 407 -10.93 -7.74 -23.64
CA ARG A 407 -11.21 -7.85 -22.19
C ARG A 407 -11.85 -6.58 -21.64
N SER A 408 -11.36 -5.41 -22.04
CA SER A 408 -11.92 -4.12 -21.62
C SER A 408 -13.38 -3.91 -22.03
N LEU A 409 -13.81 -4.54 -23.10
CA LEU A 409 -15.21 -4.57 -23.59
C LEU A 409 -16.08 -5.60 -22.86
N GLY A 410 -15.52 -6.38 -21.93
CA GLY A 410 -16.25 -7.41 -21.19
C GLY A 410 -16.41 -8.73 -21.95
N PHE A 411 -15.58 -8.98 -22.97
CA PHE A 411 -15.48 -10.30 -23.58
C PHE A 411 -14.53 -11.19 -22.82
N ALA A 412 -14.75 -12.49 -22.81
CA ALA A 412 -13.76 -13.45 -22.36
C ALA A 412 -12.75 -13.67 -23.48
N ALA A 413 -11.55 -13.15 -23.30
CA ALA A 413 -10.46 -13.24 -24.27
C ALA A 413 -9.23 -13.90 -23.66
N TYR A 414 -8.64 -14.84 -24.41
CA TYR A 414 -7.47 -15.62 -23.99
C TYR A 414 -6.47 -15.70 -25.12
N GLN A 415 -5.19 -15.56 -24.78
CA GLN A 415 -4.09 -15.68 -25.72
C GLN A 415 -3.37 -17.01 -25.51
N LYS A 416 -2.97 -17.64 -26.61
CA LYS A 416 -2.16 -18.87 -26.61
C LYS A 416 -1.00 -18.67 -27.60
N GLU A 417 0.19 -18.97 -27.14
CA GLU A 417 1.39 -19.03 -28.00
C GLU A 417 1.41 -20.36 -28.73
N GLU A 418 1.61 -20.32 -30.04
CA GLU A 418 1.67 -21.50 -30.91
C GLU A 418 2.88 -21.42 -31.85
N LYS A 419 3.65 -22.47 -31.91
CA LYS A 419 4.68 -22.63 -32.95
C LYS A 419 4.03 -23.19 -34.19
N LYS A 420 4.12 -22.48 -35.32
CA LYS A 420 3.61 -22.91 -36.61
C LYS A 420 4.77 -22.99 -37.61
N LYS A 421 4.74 -24.04 -38.42
CA LYS A 421 5.65 -24.22 -39.52
C LYS A 421 4.97 -23.72 -40.81
N SER A 422 5.60 -22.78 -41.52
CA SER A 422 5.08 -22.27 -42.82
C SER A 422 5.22 -23.36 -43.88
N GLN A 423 4.52 -23.19 -45.00
CA GLN A 423 4.66 -24.08 -46.15
C GLN A 423 6.10 -24.16 -46.71
N ASN A 424 6.89 -23.12 -46.46
CA ASN A 424 8.31 -23.05 -46.85
C ASN A 424 9.27 -23.63 -45.77
N GLY A 425 8.74 -24.34 -44.76
CA GLY A 425 9.56 -24.97 -43.71
C GLY A 425 10.04 -24.07 -42.58
N THR A 426 9.81 -22.74 -42.66
CA THR A 426 10.24 -21.78 -41.62
C THR A 426 9.33 -21.87 -40.41
N GLU A 427 9.90 -22.12 -39.21
CA GLU A 427 9.16 -22.12 -37.97
C GLU A 427 9.03 -20.69 -37.40
N GLY A 428 7.83 -20.34 -36.94
CA GLY A 428 7.54 -19.06 -36.32
C GLY A 428 6.63 -19.20 -35.12
N VAL A 429 6.80 -18.27 -34.17
CA VAL A 429 5.92 -18.14 -33.00
C VAL A 429 4.76 -17.21 -33.39
N TYR A 430 3.54 -17.65 -33.13
CA TYR A 430 2.30 -16.93 -33.35
C TYR A 430 1.47 -16.88 -32.09
N TYR A 431 0.75 -15.79 -31.92
CA TYR A 431 -0.12 -15.53 -30.78
C TYR A 431 -1.58 -15.58 -31.23
N ARG A 432 -2.30 -16.57 -30.76
CA ARG A 432 -3.72 -16.78 -31.07
C ARG A 432 -4.58 -16.22 -29.97
N VAL A 433 -5.39 -15.21 -30.27
CA VAL A 433 -6.37 -14.61 -29.37
C VAL A 433 -7.74 -15.18 -29.69
N THR A 434 -8.38 -15.82 -28.72
CA THR A 434 -9.75 -16.33 -28.82
C THR A 434 -10.67 -15.43 -28.00
N ILE A 435 -11.76 -14.92 -28.62
CA ILE A 435 -12.71 -13.95 -28.05
C ILE A 435 -14.09 -14.60 -28.01
N SER A 436 -14.75 -14.63 -26.85
CA SER A 436 -16.08 -15.23 -26.68
C SER A 436 -16.94 -14.44 -25.68
N GLY A 437 -18.23 -14.67 -25.73
CA GLY A 437 -19.23 -13.92 -24.94
C GLY A 437 -20.35 -13.43 -25.86
N ASP A 438 -20.85 -12.22 -25.62
CA ASP A 438 -21.87 -11.59 -26.43
C ASP A 438 -21.23 -10.92 -27.67
N ILE A 439 -20.50 -11.72 -28.47
CA ILE A 439 -19.71 -11.30 -29.61
C ILE A 439 -20.55 -10.78 -30.78
N ASP A 440 -21.85 -11.00 -30.77
CA ASP A 440 -22.81 -10.39 -31.71
C ASP A 440 -22.88 -8.83 -31.60
N ARG A 441 -22.33 -8.27 -30.50
CA ARG A 441 -22.19 -6.81 -30.34
C ARG A 441 -21.08 -6.20 -31.23
N ILE A 442 -20.16 -7.02 -31.73
CA ILE A 442 -19.06 -6.54 -32.55
C ILE A 442 -19.57 -6.25 -33.97
N PRO A 443 -19.49 -5.00 -34.47
CA PRO A 443 -20.13 -4.60 -35.72
C PRO A 443 -19.28 -4.96 -36.93
N VAL A 444 -19.06 -6.25 -37.17
CA VAL A 444 -18.37 -6.77 -38.38
C VAL A 444 -19.23 -6.55 -39.63
N LEU A 445 -18.59 -6.22 -40.76
CA LEU A 445 -19.27 -5.98 -42.00
C LEU A 445 -19.51 -7.26 -42.81
N LEU A 446 -18.51 -8.18 -42.80
CA LEU A 446 -18.59 -9.39 -43.62
C LEU A 446 -19.66 -10.34 -43.06
N GLU A 447 -20.69 -10.64 -43.88
CA GLU A 447 -21.82 -11.48 -43.46
C GLU A 447 -21.37 -12.85 -42.97
N ARG A 448 -20.35 -13.45 -43.59
CA ARG A 448 -19.76 -14.72 -43.16
C ARG A 448 -19.09 -14.70 -41.81
N LYS A 449 -18.75 -13.49 -41.33
CA LYS A 449 -18.10 -13.28 -40.00
C LYS A 449 -19.09 -12.73 -38.94
N LYS A 450 -20.35 -12.49 -39.28
CA LYS A 450 -21.36 -12.04 -38.30
C LYS A 450 -21.76 -13.16 -37.35
N ALA A 451 -21.51 -12.92 -36.07
CA ALA A 451 -21.90 -13.85 -35.02
C ALA A 451 -23.42 -13.80 -34.77
N LYS A 452 -24.05 -14.96 -34.61
CA LYS A 452 -25.47 -15.04 -34.26
C LYS A 452 -25.68 -14.77 -32.76
N LYS A 453 -26.75 -14.04 -32.45
CA LYS A 453 -27.13 -13.77 -31.06
C LYS A 453 -27.35 -15.09 -30.29
N ARG A 454 -26.73 -15.21 -29.13
CA ARG A 454 -26.75 -16.41 -28.31
C ARG A 454 -27.28 -16.12 -26.93
N LYS A 455 -28.16 -16.99 -26.41
CA LYS A 455 -28.53 -16.94 -24.99
C LYS A 455 -27.45 -17.57 -24.13
N GLN A 456 -26.66 -16.75 -23.45
CA GLN A 456 -25.63 -17.20 -22.53
C GLN A 456 -26.23 -17.91 -21.33
N ILE A 457 -25.91 -19.19 -21.13
CA ILE A 457 -26.38 -19.99 -19.99
C ILE A 457 -25.49 -19.75 -18.77
N LYS A 458 -24.17 -19.63 -19.00
CA LYS A 458 -23.15 -19.35 -17.98
C LYS A 458 -22.42 -18.07 -18.37
N SER A 459 -22.18 -17.17 -17.42
CA SER A 459 -21.35 -16.00 -17.69
C SER A 459 -19.94 -16.42 -18.07
N VAL A 460 -19.47 -15.95 -19.22
CA VAL A 460 -18.10 -16.19 -19.71
C VAL A 460 -17.04 -15.46 -18.88
N LEU A 461 -17.45 -14.44 -18.13
CA LEU A 461 -16.58 -13.64 -17.26
C LEU A 461 -16.28 -14.34 -15.92
N ARG A 462 -16.89 -15.51 -15.65
CA ARG A 462 -16.61 -16.28 -14.43
C ARG A 462 -15.72 -17.46 -14.74
N THR A 463 -14.67 -17.63 -13.95
CA THR A 463 -13.75 -18.77 -14.08
C THR A 463 -13.58 -19.50 -12.77
N GLY A 464 -13.60 -20.83 -12.81
CA GLY A 464 -13.14 -21.65 -11.70
C GLY A 464 -11.63 -21.50 -11.54
N PHE A 465 -11.12 -21.83 -10.37
CA PHE A 465 -9.68 -21.76 -10.11
C PHE A 465 -9.27 -22.83 -9.11
N LYS A 466 -7.97 -23.12 -9.11
CA LYS A 466 -7.26 -23.89 -8.08
C LYS A 466 -6.36 -22.94 -7.32
N VAL A 467 -6.07 -23.27 -6.09
CA VAL A 467 -5.12 -22.58 -5.23
C VAL A 467 -3.97 -23.55 -4.97
N GLU A 468 -2.75 -23.13 -5.28
CA GLU A 468 -1.52 -23.83 -4.97
C GLU A 468 -0.78 -22.99 -3.92
N GLU A 469 -0.48 -23.58 -2.77
CA GLU A 469 0.28 -22.93 -1.73
C GLU A 469 1.73 -22.82 -2.18
N LEU A 470 2.30 -21.63 -2.07
CA LEU A 470 3.69 -21.35 -2.40
C LEU A 470 4.47 -21.06 -1.11
N PRO A 471 5.78 -21.20 -1.15
CA PRO A 471 6.65 -20.71 -0.08
C PRO A 471 6.35 -19.25 0.25
N GLU A 472 6.97 -18.79 1.32
CA GLU A 472 6.92 -17.38 1.70
C GLU A 472 7.61 -16.52 0.65
N ASP A 473 6.91 -15.47 0.19
CA ASP A 473 7.42 -14.50 -0.77
C ASP A 473 6.81 -13.11 -0.49
N GLU A 474 7.26 -12.12 -1.20
CA GLU A 474 6.88 -10.72 -1.02
C GLU A 474 5.50 -10.41 -1.53
N TYR A 475 4.82 -9.54 -0.79
CA TYR A 475 3.56 -9.02 -1.23
C TYR A 475 3.51 -7.50 -1.30
N PHE A 476 2.66 -7.01 -2.20
CA PHE A 476 2.39 -5.60 -2.46
C PHE A 476 0.91 -5.36 -2.41
N GLY A 477 0.51 -4.42 -1.60
CA GLY A 477 -0.87 -4.00 -1.45
C GLY A 477 -0.96 -2.51 -1.18
N PHE A 478 -2.17 -2.01 -1.18
CA PHE A 478 -2.47 -0.60 -0.97
C PHE A 478 -3.89 -0.49 -0.41
N GLU A 479 -4.19 0.57 0.30
CA GLU A 479 -5.57 0.94 0.60
C GLU A 479 -6.10 1.84 -0.50
N VAL A 480 -7.32 1.56 -0.95
CA VAL A 480 -8.04 2.43 -1.88
C VAL A 480 -9.31 2.96 -1.24
N ASP A 481 -9.82 4.06 -1.75
CA ASP A 481 -11.09 4.62 -1.32
C ASP A 481 -12.30 3.81 -1.80
N SER A 482 -13.50 4.25 -1.45
CA SER A 482 -14.80 3.69 -1.86
C SER A 482 -15.04 2.26 -1.36
N ASP A 483 -15.29 1.30 -2.25
CA ASP A 483 -15.68 -0.09 -1.95
C ASP A 483 -14.49 -1.06 -1.83
N ASN A 484 -13.27 -0.55 -1.93
CA ASN A 484 -12.03 -1.33 -1.92
C ASN A 484 -11.88 -2.36 -3.07
N LEU A 485 -12.72 -2.33 -4.10
CA LEU A 485 -12.63 -3.16 -5.29
C LEU A 485 -11.86 -2.45 -6.40
N TYR A 486 -10.93 -3.16 -7.02
CA TYR A 486 -10.19 -2.68 -8.17
C TYR A 486 -9.92 -3.81 -9.18
N VAL A 487 -9.48 -3.43 -10.37
CA VAL A 487 -9.34 -4.32 -11.51
C VAL A 487 -7.86 -4.60 -11.80
N MET A 488 -7.52 -5.87 -11.98
CA MET A 488 -6.17 -6.29 -12.41
C MET A 488 -6.02 -6.20 -13.94
N ASP A 489 -4.83 -6.44 -14.44
CA ASP A 489 -4.48 -6.40 -15.88
C ASP A 489 -5.26 -7.41 -16.74
N ASP A 490 -5.67 -8.53 -16.17
CA ASP A 490 -6.52 -9.52 -16.83
C ASP A 490 -8.02 -9.23 -16.66
N PHE A 491 -8.35 -8.04 -16.13
CA PHE A 491 -9.71 -7.59 -15.79
C PHE A 491 -10.41 -8.40 -14.69
N THR A 492 -9.69 -9.22 -13.94
CA THR A 492 -10.18 -9.85 -12.72
C THR A 492 -10.36 -8.81 -11.62
N VAL A 493 -11.51 -8.85 -10.96
CA VAL A 493 -11.80 -7.96 -9.82
C VAL A 493 -11.23 -8.55 -8.54
N THR A 494 -10.54 -7.73 -7.77
CA THR A 494 -9.94 -8.08 -6.48
C THR A 494 -10.21 -7.02 -5.42
N HIS A 495 -9.81 -7.26 -4.18
CA HIS A 495 -10.20 -6.44 -3.04
C HIS A 495 -9.02 -6.12 -2.11
N ASN A 496 -9.12 -4.96 -1.42
CA ASN A 496 -8.14 -4.53 -0.41
C ASN A 496 -8.67 -4.67 1.03
N SER A 497 -7.77 -4.49 2.04
CA SER A 497 -8.11 -4.62 3.45
C SER A 497 -9.03 -3.54 3.96
N GLY A 498 -9.92 -3.63 4.79
CA GLY A 498 -10.91 -2.62 5.17
C GLY A 498 -10.95 -2.31 6.67
N LYS A 499 -9.90 -1.74 7.30
CA LYS A 499 -9.93 -1.26 8.69
C LYS A 499 -11.09 -0.29 8.94
N THR A 500 -11.32 0.62 8.00
CA THR A 500 -12.45 1.57 8.06
C THR A 500 -13.81 0.88 8.15
N ALA A 501 -13.98 -0.28 7.50
CA ALA A 501 -15.23 -1.05 7.60
C ALA A 501 -15.49 -1.56 9.03
N ILE A 502 -14.42 -1.95 9.75
CA ILE A 502 -14.51 -2.34 11.16
C ILE A 502 -14.95 -1.16 12.02
N ILE A 503 -14.34 0.03 11.81
CA ILE A 503 -14.68 1.26 12.55
C ILE A 503 -16.15 1.62 12.35
N LEU A 504 -16.62 1.65 11.10
CA LEU A 504 -18.01 1.94 10.76
C LEU A 504 -18.97 0.90 11.36
N THR A 505 -18.59 -0.36 11.32
CA THR A 505 -19.44 -1.45 11.86
C THR A 505 -19.49 -1.42 13.37
N LEU A 506 -18.39 -1.20 14.07
CA LEU A 506 -18.37 -1.01 15.52
C LEU A 506 -19.31 0.13 15.95
N ALA A 507 -19.19 1.28 15.30
CA ALA A 507 -20.06 2.42 15.57
C ALA A 507 -21.54 2.10 15.37
N ARG A 508 -21.87 1.32 14.31
CA ARG A 508 -23.24 0.88 14.04
C ARG A 508 -23.78 -0.12 15.04
N GLU A 509 -23.01 -1.20 15.31
CA GLU A 509 -23.44 -2.30 16.18
C GLU A 509 -23.68 -1.81 17.62
N LEU A 510 -22.86 -0.88 18.09
CA LEU A 510 -23.03 -0.26 19.40
C LEU A 510 -24.14 0.79 19.39
N GLY A 511 -24.22 1.62 18.34
CA GLY A 511 -25.26 2.66 18.20
C GLY A 511 -25.31 3.68 19.34
N LEU A 512 -24.21 3.84 20.06
CA LEU A 512 -24.00 4.75 21.18
C LEU A 512 -23.35 6.07 20.72
N ASN A 513 -23.26 7.07 21.62
CA ASN A 513 -22.55 8.30 21.34
C ASN A 513 -21.06 8.04 21.17
N THR A 514 -20.57 8.06 19.94
CA THR A 514 -19.25 7.59 19.59
C THR A 514 -18.32 8.72 19.16
N VAL A 515 -17.15 8.80 19.76
CA VAL A 515 -16.05 9.69 19.39
C VAL A 515 -15.02 8.90 18.58
N ILE A 516 -14.79 9.31 17.32
CA ILE A 516 -13.83 8.73 16.42
C ILE A 516 -12.58 9.61 16.42
N VAL A 517 -11.49 9.12 17.03
CA VAL A 517 -10.25 9.88 17.22
C VAL A 517 -9.25 9.55 16.10
N THR A 518 -8.75 10.59 15.43
CA THR A 518 -7.77 10.48 14.35
C THR A 518 -6.51 11.28 14.67
N PRO A 519 -5.29 10.82 14.27
CA PRO A 519 -4.05 11.50 14.60
C PRO A 519 -3.74 12.72 13.72
N SER A 520 -4.35 12.82 12.54
CA SER A 520 -4.02 13.86 11.55
C SER A 520 -5.24 14.45 10.84
N LYS A 521 -5.07 15.66 10.28
CA LYS A 521 -6.10 16.33 9.47
C LYS A 521 -6.54 15.54 8.25
N SER A 522 -5.64 14.84 7.58
CA SER A 522 -5.96 14.05 6.38
C SER A 522 -6.86 12.87 6.70
N ILE A 523 -6.50 12.07 7.72
CA ILE A 523 -7.29 10.92 8.18
C ILE A 523 -8.65 11.40 8.71
N PHE A 524 -8.68 12.52 9.44
CA PHE A 524 -9.91 13.14 9.92
C PHE A 524 -10.89 13.47 8.78
N LEU A 525 -10.44 14.15 7.72
CA LEU A 525 -11.31 14.55 6.61
C LEU A 525 -11.85 13.33 5.83
N GLU A 526 -11.05 12.30 5.68
CA GLU A 526 -11.46 11.05 5.04
C GLU A 526 -12.51 10.31 5.87
N MET A 527 -12.23 10.12 7.17
CA MET A 527 -13.13 9.43 8.10
C MET A 527 -14.48 10.16 8.20
N LEU A 528 -14.44 11.50 8.27
CA LEU A 528 -15.64 12.34 8.29
C LEU A 528 -16.52 12.10 7.06
N LYS A 529 -15.95 12.10 5.85
CA LYS A 529 -16.70 11.83 4.61
C LYS A 529 -17.36 10.45 4.63
N LYS A 530 -16.65 9.42 5.12
CA LYS A 530 -17.18 8.05 5.21
C LYS A 530 -18.34 7.95 6.20
N PHE A 531 -18.20 8.56 7.38
CA PHE A 531 -19.29 8.60 8.36
C PHE A 531 -20.52 9.37 7.83
N GLU A 532 -20.32 10.55 7.22
CA GLU A 532 -21.40 11.32 6.60
C GLU A 532 -22.11 10.56 5.47
N TYR A 533 -21.36 9.74 4.70
CA TYR A 533 -21.93 8.92 3.63
C TYR A 533 -22.81 7.80 4.20
N HIS A 534 -22.30 7.05 5.18
CA HIS A 534 -22.99 5.86 5.70
C HIS A 534 -24.09 6.19 6.71
N PHE A 535 -23.94 7.20 7.52
CA PHE A 535 -24.89 7.56 8.58
C PHE A 535 -25.68 8.85 8.32
N GLY A 536 -25.23 9.71 7.43
CA GLY A 536 -25.83 11.00 7.11
C GLY A 536 -25.32 12.15 7.95
N LYS A 537 -25.27 13.34 7.34
CA LYS A 537 -24.76 14.59 7.96
C LYS A 537 -25.50 15.02 9.23
N THR A 538 -26.73 14.56 9.42
CA THR A 538 -27.55 14.83 10.61
C THR A 538 -27.03 14.10 11.84
N HIS A 539 -26.44 12.93 11.68
CA HIS A 539 -25.91 12.08 12.74
C HIS A 539 -24.43 12.25 12.98
N VAL A 540 -23.72 13.02 12.12
CA VAL A 540 -22.28 13.12 12.15
C VAL A 540 -21.82 14.52 12.51
N GLY A 541 -21.01 14.60 13.55
CA GLY A 541 -20.29 15.79 14.02
C GLY A 541 -18.83 15.77 13.59
N ALA A 542 -18.15 16.92 13.76
CA ALA A 542 -16.76 17.11 13.38
C ALA A 542 -16.08 18.08 14.36
N TYR A 543 -14.93 17.68 14.96
CA TYR A 543 -14.18 18.55 15.85
C TYR A 543 -12.68 18.52 15.53
N GLY A 544 -12.17 19.65 15.04
CA GLY A 544 -10.76 19.77 14.59
C GLY A 544 -10.65 20.25 13.15
N ALA A 545 -9.44 20.63 12.74
CA ALA A 545 -9.14 21.18 11.42
C ALA A 545 -10.06 22.37 11.00
N GLY A 546 -10.42 23.25 11.97
CA GLY A 546 -11.30 24.39 11.76
C GLY A 546 -12.79 24.09 11.87
N LYS A 547 -13.20 22.84 12.10
CA LYS A 547 -14.60 22.44 12.30
C LYS A 547 -14.91 22.30 13.79
N LYS A 548 -16.10 22.78 14.23
CA LYS A 548 -16.61 22.70 15.61
C LYS A 548 -18.09 22.34 15.59
N LYS A 549 -18.44 21.13 15.15
CA LYS A 549 -19.80 20.60 15.12
C LYS A 549 -19.90 19.40 16.06
N ILE A 550 -20.38 19.63 17.29
CA ILE A 550 -20.62 18.60 18.33
C ILE A 550 -22.11 18.32 18.48
N GLY A 551 -22.49 17.52 19.46
CA GLY A 551 -23.89 17.19 19.77
C GLY A 551 -24.51 16.20 18.78
N LYS A 552 -23.70 15.36 18.13
CA LYS A 552 -24.14 14.35 17.16
C LYS A 552 -23.78 12.95 17.64
N LYS A 553 -24.51 11.94 17.15
CA LYS A 553 -24.34 10.53 17.51
C LYS A 553 -22.91 10.03 17.26
N PHE A 554 -22.31 10.43 16.15
CA PHE A 554 -20.93 10.11 15.78
C PHE A 554 -20.16 11.40 15.60
N THR A 555 -19.09 11.61 16.35
CA THR A 555 -18.25 12.80 16.20
C THR A 555 -16.83 12.40 15.85
N VAL A 556 -16.40 12.74 14.63
CA VAL A 556 -15.02 12.55 14.19
C VAL A 556 -14.17 13.72 14.70
N CYS A 557 -13.02 13.44 15.27
CA CYS A 557 -12.15 14.48 15.83
C CYS A 557 -10.66 14.22 15.58
N VAL A 558 -9.88 15.31 15.70
CA VAL A 558 -8.41 15.25 15.70
C VAL A 558 -7.92 15.20 17.14
N SER A 559 -7.09 14.24 17.52
CA SER A 559 -6.60 14.04 18.89
C SER A 559 -6.02 15.32 19.51
N LYS A 560 -5.16 16.03 18.76
CA LYS A 560 -4.58 17.31 19.23
C LYS A 560 -5.64 18.37 19.56
N SER A 561 -6.79 18.38 18.91
CA SER A 561 -7.85 19.35 19.21
C SER A 561 -8.54 19.07 20.53
N LEU A 562 -8.60 17.81 20.98
CA LEU A 562 -9.17 17.40 22.25
C LEU A 562 -8.28 17.83 23.43
N THR A 563 -6.95 17.84 23.27
CA THR A 563 -6.03 18.26 24.35
C THR A 563 -6.11 19.75 24.69
N MET A 564 -6.81 20.54 23.86
CA MET A 564 -6.98 21.98 24.05
C MET A 564 -8.29 22.30 24.78
N LEU A 565 -9.13 21.31 25.06
CA LEU A 565 -10.40 21.49 25.75
C LEU A 565 -10.18 21.80 27.24
N LYS A 566 -10.96 22.73 27.75
CA LYS A 566 -10.93 23.10 29.17
C LYS A 566 -12.14 22.49 29.89
N GLU A 567 -11.89 21.92 31.05
CA GLU A 567 -12.91 21.35 31.92
C GLU A 567 -13.95 22.43 32.26
N GLY A 568 -15.24 22.08 32.30
CA GLY A 568 -16.35 22.97 32.49
C GLY A 568 -16.83 23.72 31.21
N THR A 569 -16.27 23.38 30.04
CA THR A 569 -16.82 23.89 28.77
C THR A 569 -17.80 22.90 28.16
N PRO A 570 -18.84 23.33 27.42
CA PRO A 570 -19.81 22.44 26.77
C PRO A 570 -19.16 21.39 25.85
N GLU A 571 -18.08 21.80 25.18
CA GLU A 571 -17.30 20.87 24.33
C GLU A 571 -16.59 19.80 25.17
N TYR A 572 -15.97 20.18 26.28
CA TYR A 572 -15.32 19.21 27.18
C TYR A 572 -16.34 18.21 27.71
N ASP A 573 -17.49 18.69 28.23
CA ASP A 573 -18.54 17.87 28.79
C ASP A 573 -19.14 16.92 27.72
N PHE A 574 -19.30 17.38 26.49
CA PHE A 574 -19.75 16.54 25.40
C PHE A 574 -18.82 15.36 25.15
N PHE A 575 -17.50 15.58 25.10
CA PHE A 575 -16.52 14.51 24.88
C PHE A 575 -16.33 13.63 26.11
N ALA A 576 -16.33 14.20 27.31
CA ALA A 576 -16.19 13.47 28.57
C ALA A 576 -17.36 12.51 28.83
N ASN A 577 -18.57 12.84 28.36
CA ASN A 577 -19.78 12.04 28.50
C ASN A 577 -20.11 11.17 27.27
N ALA A 578 -19.14 10.94 26.38
CA ALA A 578 -19.30 9.97 25.29
C ALA A 578 -19.34 8.52 25.82
N ASP A 579 -20.00 7.65 25.07
CA ASP A 579 -20.12 6.24 25.46
C ASP A 579 -18.98 5.38 24.85
N VAL A 580 -18.48 5.75 23.68
CA VAL A 580 -17.55 4.94 22.88
C VAL A 580 -16.43 5.79 22.32
N ILE A 581 -15.21 5.28 22.42
CA ILE A 581 -14.03 5.75 21.68
C ILE A 581 -13.66 4.72 20.62
N ILE A 582 -13.44 5.18 19.39
CA ILE A 582 -12.78 4.40 18.34
C ILE A 582 -11.59 5.21 17.85
N SER A 583 -10.36 4.73 18.10
CA SER A 583 -9.14 5.42 17.69
C SER A 583 -8.47 4.69 16.53
N ASP A 584 -8.26 5.43 15.43
CA ASP A 584 -7.51 4.95 14.28
C ASP A 584 -6.06 5.42 14.36
N GLU A 585 -5.11 4.51 14.06
CA GLU A 585 -3.65 4.75 14.06
C GLU A 585 -3.13 5.46 15.33
N SER A 586 -3.60 5.04 16.50
CA SER A 586 -3.31 5.69 17.80
C SER A 586 -1.81 5.80 18.12
N HIS A 587 -0.98 4.87 17.63
CA HIS A 587 0.47 4.89 17.83
C HIS A 587 1.17 6.12 17.22
N LEU A 588 0.56 6.81 16.25
CA LEU A 588 1.11 8.01 15.61
C LEU A 588 1.03 9.27 16.48
N ASN A 589 0.27 9.25 17.57
CA ASN A 589 0.16 10.39 18.48
C ASN A 589 1.39 10.51 19.40
N ALA A 590 1.80 11.74 19.71
CA ALA A 590 2.79 11.97 20.77
C ALA A 590 2.27 11.46 22.12
N ALA A 591 3.16 10.97 23.00
CA ALA A 591 2.77 10.39 24.30
C ALA A 591 1.92 11.33 25.15
N ASN A 592 2.29 12.61 25.24
CA ASN A 592 1.53 13.61 26.00
C ASN A 592 0.13 13.85 25.38
N THR A 593 0.01 13.78 24.04
CA THR A 593 -1.28 13.88 23.36
C THR A 593 -2.14 12.65 23.64
N LEU A 594 -1.55 11.45 23.67
CA LEU A 594 -2.25 10.22 24.02
C LEU A 594 -2.80 10.29 25.45
N GLU A 595 -1.95 10.63 26.42
CA GLU A 595 -2.32 10.74 27.82
C GLU A 595 -3.42 11.81 28.01
N ALA A 596 -3.21 13.04 27.52
CA ALA A 596 -4.15 14.13 27.64
C ALA A 596 -5.50 13.84 26.94
N THR A 597 -5.52 13.06 25.88
CA THR A 597 -6.74 12.67 25.18
C THR A 597 -7.46 11.54 25.90
N PHE A 598 -6.78 10.41 26.12
CA PHE A 598 -7.45 9.17 26.54
C PHE A 598 -7.50 8.98 28.07
N HIS A 599 -6.58 9.56 28.83
CA HIS A 599 -6.61 9.63 30.30
C HIS A 599 -6.96 11.03 30.82
N GLY A 600 -7.17 12.01 29.92
CA GLY A 600 -7.67 13.34 30.19
C GLY A 600 -9.16 13.46 29.87
N VAL A 601 -9.50 14.19 28.79
CA VAL A 601 -10.89 14.50 28.41
C VAL A 601 -11.78 13.26 28.20
N LEU A 602 -11.23 12.17 27.68
CA LEU A 602 -11.96 10.91 27.43
C LEU A 602 -11.79 9.86 28.56
N LYS A 603 -11.38 10.28 29.78
CA LYS A 603 -11.07 9.36 30.89
C LYS A 603 -12.25 8.48 31.33
N ASN A 604 -13.47 8.96 31.23
CA ASN A 604 -14.68 8.29 31.70
C ASN A 604 -15.43 7.50 30.62
N VAL A 605 -14.96 7.53 29.37
CA VAL A 605 -15.64 6.84 28.25
C VAL A 605 -15.46 5.33 28.38
N PRO A 606 -16.54 4.52 28.55
CA PRO A 606 -16.45 3.12 28.93
C PRO A 606 -15.96 2.19 27.79
N TYR A 607 -16.50 2.28 26.58
CA TYR A 607 -16.08 1.48 25.44
C TYR A 607 -14.88 2.11 24.74
N ARG A 608 -13.78 1.37 24.63
CA ARG A 608 -12.49 1.90 24.16
C ARG A 608 -11.84 0.98 23.14
N PHE A 609 -11.86 1.36 21.86
CA PHE A 609 -11.36 0.53 20.76
C PHE A 609 -10.24 1.22 19.98
N PHE A 610 -9.15 0.49 19.75
CA PHE A 610 -7.96 0.99 19.09
C PHE A 610 -7.58 0.11 17.91
N LEU A 611 -7.40 0.72 16.74
CA LEU A 611 -7.04 0.02 15.51
C LEU A 611 -5.73 0.57 14.96
N SER A 612 -4.81 -0.30 14.58
CA SER A 612 -3.54 0.08 13.97
C SER A 612 -2.93 -1.07 13.17
N GLY A 613 -1.93 -0.74 12.33
CA GLY A 613 -1.04 -1.75 11.72
C GLY A 613 0.06 -2.23 12.66
N THR A 614 0.45 -1.44 13.65
CA THR A 614 1.45 -1.75 14.69
C THR A 614 1.23 -0.88 15.92
N GLN A 615 1.46 -1.42 17.11
CA GLN A 615 1.28 -0.72 18.39
C GLN A 615 2.61 -0.62 19.18
N VAL A 616 3.69 -0.15 18.53
CA VAL A 616 5.01 0.01 19.15
C VAL A 616 5.44 1.46 19.17
N ARG A 617 6.05 1.90 20.27
CA ARG A 617 6.61 3.25 20.45
C ARG A 617 8.13 3.17 20.67
N GLY A 618 8.83 4.21 20.25
CA GLY A 618 10.30 4.29 20.40
C GLY A 618 10.78 5.28 21.48
N ASP A 619 9.86 5.84 22.27
CA ASP A 619 10.18 6.85 23.30
C ASP A 619 10.24 6.28 24.72
N GLY A 620 10.17 4.96 24.91
CA GLY A 620 10.20 4.27 26.22
C GLY A 620 8.89 4.33 27.01
N LYS A 621 7.81 4.83 26.39
CA LYS A 621 6.48 4.95 27.00
C LYS A 621 5.51 3.85 26.54
N ASP A 622 6.03 2.67 26.22
CA ASP A 622 5.21 1.53 25.78
C ASP A 622 4.19 1.12 26.82
N LYS A 623 4.56 1.11 28.10
CA LYS A 623 3.64 0.79 29.22
C LYS A 623 2.45 1.77 29.30
N LEU A 624 2.68 3.05 28.99
CA LEU A 624 1.59 4.02 28.92
C LEU A 624 0.65 3.74 27.73
N LEU A 625 1.22 3.35 26.59
CA LEU A 625 0.40 2.97 25.43
C LEU A 625 -0.42 1.72 25.76
N GLU A 626 0.18 0.69 26.37
CA GLU A 626 -0.49 -0.54 26.83
C GLU A 626 -1.65 -0.24 27.80
N ALA A 627 -1.43 0.68 28.76
CA ALA A 627 -2.46 1.11 29.70
C ALA A 627 -3.65 1.81 29.00
N ILE A 628 -3.41 2.47 27.85
CA ILE A 628 -4.43 3.17 27.06
C ILE A 628 -5.19 2.19 26.17
N ILE A 629 -4.48 1.36 25.41
CA ILE A 629 -5.06 0.49 24.38
C ILE A 629 -5.69 -0.79 24.91
N GLY A 630 -5.33 -1.20 26.13
CA GLY A 630 -5.79 -2.44 26.76
C GLY A 630 -5.29 -3.70 26.04
N LYS A 631 -6.02 -4.80 26.19
CA LYS A 631 -5.65 -6.10 25.64
C LYS A 631 -5.60 -6.10 24.10
N LYS A 632 -4.55 -6.68 23.53
CA LYS A 632 -4.56 -7.06 22.10
C LYS A 632 -5.51 -8.24 21.90
N VAL A 633 -6.61 -8.00 21.21
CA VAL A 633 -7.63 -9.02 20.95
C VAL A 633 -7.38 -9.80 19.66
N HIS A 634 -6.53 -9.26 18.77
CA HIS A 634 -6.07 -9.93 17.54
C HIS A 634 -4.73 -9.37 17.05
N GLU A 635 -3.74 -10.24 16.72
CA GLU A 635 -2.35 -9.87 16.36
C GLU A 635 -1.75 -10.73 15.24
N LEU A 636 -0.80 -10.13 14.46
CA LEU A 636 0.10 -10.83 13.54
C LEU A 636 1.54 -10.31 13.74
N SER A 637 2.50 -11.17 14.12
CA SER A 637 3.85 -10.76 14.58
C SER A 637 4.90 -10.54 13.49
N THR A 638 6.00 -9.78 13.78
CA THR A 638 7.13 -9.46 12.85
C THR A 638 7.95 -10.70 12.45
N LYS A 639 8.04 -11.74 13.29
CA LYS A 639 8.70 -13.00 12.94
C LYS A 639 7.86 -13.79 11.94
N GLU A 640 6.56 -13.86 12.17
CA GLU A 640 5.59 -14.32 11.18
C GLU A 640 5.67 -13.47 9.90
N ALA A 641 6.08 -12.19 10.01
CA ALA A 641 6.27 -11.28 8.89
C ALA A 641 7.59 -11.50 8.14
N VAL A 642 8.69 -11.91 8.77
CA VAL A 642 9.99 -12.29 8.13
C VAL A 642 9.94 -13.72 7.64
N ASP A 643 9.41 -14.63 8.45
CA ASP A 643 9.17 -16.03 8.07
C ASP A 643 8.07 -16.11 6.99
N GLY A 644 7.20 -15.09 6.88
CA GLY A 644 6.20 -14.86 5.85
C GLY A 644 6.71 -14.18 4.58
N GLY A 645 8.00 -13.87 4.50
CA GLY A 645 8.56 -13.24 3.31
C GLY A 645 8.05 -11.80 3.06
N TYR A 646 7.61 -11.08 4.08
CA TYR A 646 7.06 -9.72 4.01
C TYR A 646 8.10 -8.62 3.82
N ILE A 647 9.38 -8.93 3.98
CA ILE A 647 10.49 -8.00 3.86
C ILE A 647 11.72 -8.66 3.26
N CYS A 648 12.47 -7.94 2.39
CA CYS A 648 13.75 -8.38 1.83
C CYS A 648 14.69 -8.83 2.96
N PRO A 649 15.27 -10.04 2.91
CA PRO A 649 16.26 -10.47 3.87
C PRO A 649 17.37 -9.43 4.01
N VAL A 650 17.79 -9.15 5.22
CA VAL A 650 18.81 -8.14 5.50
C VAL A 650 20.01 -8.81 6.14
N LYS A 651 21.20 -8.57 5.60
CA LYS A 651 22.48 -8.98 6.20
C LYS A 651 23.14 -7.77 6.86
N PHE A 652 23.59 -7.95 8.08
CA PHE A 652 24.21 -6.86 8.84
C PHE A 652 25.72 -7.02 8.89
N PHE A 653 26.41 -5.89 8.64
CA PHE A 653 27.86 -5.77 8.66
C PHE A 653 28.23 -4.62 9.60
N VAL A 654 29.13 -4.86 10.54
CA VAL A 654 29.63 -3.85 11.47
C VAL A 654 31.11 -3.67 11.22
N PHE A 655 31.47 -2.46 10.75
CA PHE A 655 32.88 -2.09 10.57
C PHE A 655 33.48 -1.61 11.89
N GLU A 656 34.51 -2.27 12.34
CA GLU A 656 35.28 -1.86 13.51
C GLU A 656 36.39 -0.89 13.08
N THR A 657 36.34 0.32 13.58
CA THR A 657 37.35 1.39 13.31
C THR A 657 37.59 2.21 14.59
N ILE A 658 38.50 3.15 14.51
CA ILE A 658 38.82 4.05 15.60
C ILE A 658 38.45 5.50 15.24
N SER A 659 38.30 6.34 16.26
CA SER A 659 38.28 7.78 16.07
C SER A 659 39.72 8.34 16.19
N LYS A 660 40.13 9.16 15.23
CA LYS A 660 41.40 9.92 15.32
C LYS A 660 41.36 10.96 16.45
N ASP A 661 40.18 11.41 16.82
CA ASP A 661 39.97 12.31 17.97
C ASP A 661 39.81 11.46 19.24
N SER A 662 40.90 11.36 20.01
CA SER A 662 41.01 10.65 21.28
C SER A 662 40.59 11.48 22.51
N LYS A 663 40.16 12.73 22.32
CA LYS A 663 39.76 13.62 23.41
C LYS A 663 38.54 13.08 24.18
N LYS A 664 38.60 13.12 25.50
CA LYS A 664 37.42 12.81 26.35
C LYS A 664 36.51 14.05 26.40
N TYR A 665 35.34 13.95 25.79
CA TYR A 665 34.34 15.00 25.86
C TYR A 665 33.37 14.76 27.00
N LYS A 666 33.10 15.82 27.80
CA LYS A 666 32.06 15.78 28.85
C LYS A 666 30.64 15.84 28.27
N ASP A 667 30.49 16.54 27.12
CA ASP A 667 29.22 16.62 26.41
C ASP A 667 29.10 15.43 25.43
N PRO A 668 28.10 14.54 25.61
CA PRO A 668 27.83 13.36 24.74
C PRO A 668 27.52 13.73 23.31
N LEU A 669 26.90 14.92 23.07
CA LEU A 669 26.60 15.40 21.72
C LEU A 669 27.88 15.84 21.01
N LYS A 670 28.76 16.52 21.72
CA LYS A 670 30.05 16.94 21.20
C LYS A 670 30.95 15.74 20.93
N ALA A 671 30.93 14.75 21.83
CA ALA A 671 31.62 13.47 21.60
C ALA A 671 31.08 12.77 20.35
N LYS A 672 29.78 12.63 20.23
CA LYS A 672 29.14 12.05 19.06
C LYS A 672 29.51 12.76 17.76
N ARG A 673 29.47 14.11 17.74
CA ARG A 673 29.81 14.91 16.56
C ARG A 673 31.27 14.69 16.15
N LYS A 674 32.22 14.90 17.08
CA LYS A 674 33.64 14.87 16.78
C LYS A 674 34.22 13.49 16.55
N GLN A 675 33.73 12.49 17.28
CA GLN A 675 34.31 11.15 17.28
C GLN A 675 33.55 10.14 16.40
N PHE A 676 32.30 10.44 16.03
CA PHE A 676 31.47 9.57 15.19
C PHE A 676 30.96 10.26 13.90
N LEU A 677 30.22 11.38 14.01
CA LEU A 677 29.62 12.01 12.83
C LEU A 677 30.69 12.64 11.91
N TYR A 678 31.75 13.25 12.48
CA TYR A 678 32.83 13.89 11.71
C TYR A 678 34.10 13.03 11.65
N ASN A 679 33.90 11.70 11.73
CA ASN A 679 35.03 10.75 11.68
C ASN A 679 35.42 10.49 10.23
N SER A 680 36.65 10.89 9.85
CA SER A 680 37.15 10.71 8.49
C SER A 680 37.26 9.23 8.08
N ASN A 681 37.62 8.34 9.02
CA ASN A 681 37.69 6.91 8.73
C ASN A 681 36.30 6.33 8.34
N ILE A 682 35.24 6.77 9.03
CA ILE A 682 33.87 6.36 8.64
C ILE A 682 33.52 6.94 7.26
N ALA A 683 33.88 8.19 6.97
CA ALA A 683 33.65 8.77 5.65
C ALA A 683 34.38 8.00 4.55
N ASP A 684 35.63 7.63 4.77
CA ASP A 684 36.44 6.86 3.83
C ASP A 684 35.87 5.45 3.61
N ILE A 685 35.46 4.76 4.68
CA ILE A 685 34.81 3.43 4.61
C ILE A 685 33.48 3.54 3.86
N THR A 686 32.68 4.54 4.19
CA THR A 686 31.38 4.77 3.55
C THR A 686 31.51 5.02 2.06
N ALA A 687 32.47 5.88 1.67
CA ALA A 687 32.75 6.15 0.26
C ALA A 687 33.27 4.90 -0.47
N LYS A 688 34.18 4.13 0.14
CA LYS A 688 34.67 2.84 -0.41
C LYS A 688 33.52 1.84 -0.62
N ILE A 689 32.60 1.73 0.34
CA ILE A 689 31.42 0.87 0.21
C ILE A 689 30.56 1.33 -0.99
N ALA A 690 30.24 2.62 -1.07
CA ALA A 690 29.37 3.16 -2.09
C ALA A 690 29.99 3.06 -3.51
N ASN A 691 31.25 3.51 -3.65
CA ASN A 691 32.00 3.45 -4.91
C ASN A 691 32.21 2.01 -5.36
N GLY A 692 32.62 1.12 -4.45
CA GLY A 692 32.86 -0.29 -4.74
C GLY A 692 31.56 -1.05 -5.06
N ALA A 693 30.48 -0.76 -4.35
CA ALA A 693 29.17 -1.37 -4.61
C ALA A 693 28.71 -1.11 -6.04
N TRP A 694 28.86 0.11 -6.53
CA TRP A 694 28.52 0.43 -7.91
C TRP A 694 29.54 -0.12 -8.91
N LYS A 695 30.84 0.18 -8.73
CA LYS A 695 31.89 -0.18 -9.69
C LYS A 695 32.00 -1.70 -9.94
N TYR A 696 31.96 -2.50 -8.88
CA TYR A 696 32.20 -3.94 -8.97
C TYR A 696 30.92 -4.79 -8.98
N SER A 697 29.85 -4.29 -8.39
CA SER A 697 28.61 -5.07 -8.21
C SER A 697 27.40 -4.48 -8.91
N GLN A 698 27.46 -3.28 -9.44
CA GLN A 698 26.33 -2.53 -10.01
C GLN A 698 25.18 -2.39 -9.02
N GLU A 699 25.50 -2.23 -7.73
CA GLU A 699 24.54 -2.11 -6.63
C GLU A 699 24.43 -0.66 -6.16
N SER A 700 23.21 -0.17 -6.02
CA SER A 700 22.94 1.18 -5.52
C SER A 700 23.07 1.25 -4.00
N THR A 701 23.50 2.42 -3.49
CA THR A 701 23.77 2.65 -2.06
C THR A 701 22.96 3.81 -1.52
N LEU A 702 22.24 3.58 -0.41
CA LEU A 702 21.63 4.63 0.41
C LEU A 702 22.53 4.93 1.62
N ILE A 703 22.87 6.18 1.84
CA ILE A 703 23.65 6.61 2.99
C ILE A 703 22.80 7.50 3.89
N LEU A 704 22.55 7.05 5.11
CA LEU A 704 21.83 7.81 6.12
C LEU A 704 22.81 8.61 6.97
N VAL A 705 22.61 9.90 7.04
CA VAL A 705 23.42 10.85 7.80
C VAL A 705 22.56 11.71 8.73
N GLU A 706 23.15 12.40 9.67
CA GLU A 706 22.45 13.24 10.64
C GLU A 706 22.68 14.74 10.39
N GLU A 707 23.87 15.14 9.96
CA GLU A 707 24.30 16.53 9.82
C GLU A 707 24.86 16.82 8.42
N LEU A 708 24.80 18.10 8.00
CA LEU A 708 25.25 18.57 6.68
C LEU A 708 26.77 18.36 6.44
N GLU A 709 27.57 18.45 7.48
CA GLU A 709 29.01 18.20 7.41
C GLU A 709 29.34 16.80 6.89
N GLN A 710 28.53 15.78 7.27
CA GLN A 710 28.72 14.42 6.76
C GLN A 710 28.46 14.34 5.26
N ILE A 711 27.46 15.10 4.74
CA ILE A 711 27.21 15.18 3.29
C ILE A 711 28.45 15.75 2.60
N LYS A 712 28.99 16.86 3.08
CA LYS A 712 30.19 17.47 2.53
C LYS A 712 31.38 16.52 2.55
N MET A 713 31.60 15.83 3.66
CA MET A 713 32.69 14.84 3.76
C MET A 713 32.58 13.73 2.71
N LEU A 714 31.35 13.37 2.27
CA LEU A 714 31.10 12.35 1.25
C LEU A 714 31.23 12.90 -0.17
N THR A 715 30.76 14.12 -0.44
CA THR A 715 30.85 14.73 -1.78
C THR A 715 32.29 14.81 -2.30
N ASP A 716 33.24 14.97 -1.41
CA ASP A 716 34.68 15.04 -1.75
C ASP A 716 35.34 13.65 -1.98
N ARG A 717 34.61 12.55 -1.75
CA ARG A 717 35.10 11.15 -1.75
C ARG A 717 34.36 10.22 -2.70
N LEU A 718 33.17 10.62 -3.13
CA LEU A 718 32.39 9.82 -4.06
C LEU A 718 32.81 10.10 -5.50
N ASP A 719 33.10 9.04 -6.25
CA ASP A 719 33.49 9.04 -7.66
C ASP A 719 32.47 8.37 -8.57
N VAL A 720 31.25 8.15 -8.05
CA VAL A 720 30.11 7.61 -8.76
C VAL A 720 28.95 8.62 -8.73
N PRO A 721 27.98 8.59 -9.67
CA PRO A 721 26.85 9.51 -9.68
C PRO A 721 26.09 9.46 -8.36
N TYR A 722 26.07 10.57 -7.64
CA TYR A 722 25.39 10.70 -6.35
C TYR A 722 24.49 11.94 -6.31
N GLU A 723 23.54 11.90 -5.39
CA GLU A 723 22.69 13.01 -5.00
C GLU A 723 22.48 13.03 -3.49
N TYR A 724 22.07 14.19 -2.98
CA TYR A 724 21.79 14.34 -1.56
C TYR A 724 20.53 15.17 -1.30
N VAL A 725 19.90 14.90 -0.15
CA VAL A 725 18.72 15.62 0.34
C VAL A 725 18.81 15.88 1.84
N HIS A 726 18.32 17.04 2.25
CA HIS A 726 18.30 17.47 3.65
C HIS A 726 17.12 18.39 3.95
N SER A 727 16.77 18.54 5.24
CA SER A 727 15.69 19.40 5.73
C SER A 727 16.18 20.76 6.28
N ALA A 728 17.47 21.05 6.15
CA ALA A 728 18.04 22.30 6.64
C ALA A 728 17.60 23.51 5.80
N SER A 729 17.64 24.72 6.39
CA SER A 729 17.37 25.97 5.68
C SER A 729 18.35 26.19 4.53
N LYS A 730 17.95 26.96 3.52
CA LYS A 730 18.82 27.33 2.41
C LYS A 730 20.11 28.03 2.90
N ALA A 731 19.96 28.93 3.88
CA ALA A 731 21.11 29.66 4.48
C ALA A 731 22.09 28.70 5.17
N ASP A 732 21.62 27.70 5.90
CA ASP A 732 22.49 26.73 6.55
C ASP A 732 23.18 25.78 5.55
N ALA A 733 22.46 25.35 4.51
CA ALA A 733 23.03 24.54 3.46
C ALA A 733 24.16 25.25 2.70
N THR A 734 23.96 26.53 2.37
CA THR A 734 24.97 27.35 1.67
C THR A 734 26.29 27.48 2.46
N LYS A 735 26.27 27.50 3.81
CA LYS A 735 27.48 27.48 4.65
C LYS A 735 28.38 26.28 4.40
N PHE A 736 27.82 25.17 3.94
CA PHE A 736 28.54 23.94 3.60
C PHE A 736 28.73 23.74 2.08
N GLY A 737 28.40 24.76 1.27
CA GLY A 737 28.42 24.64 -0.20
C GLY A 737 27.37 23.68 -0.77
N LEU A 738 26.28 23.38 -0.03
CA LEU A 738 25.24 22.48 -0.42
C LEU A 738 24.01 23.23 -0.94
N GLN A 739 23.30 22.61 -1.89
CA GLN A 739 22.05 23.13 -2.45
C GLN A 739 20.85 22.43 -1.80
N THR A 740 19.75 23.17 -1.63
CA THR A 740 18.49 22.56 -1.21
C THR A 740 17.76 21.98 -2.43
N LYS A 741 17.48 20.68 -2.40
CA LYS A 741 16.83 19.93 -3.48
C LYS A 741 15.48 19.38 -3.02
N LYS A 742 14.57 19.16 -3.96
CA LYS A 742 13.29 18.53 -3.65
C LYS A 742 13.49 17.04 -3.39
N VAL A 743 13.00 16.58 -2.26
CA VAL A 743 13.18 15.19 -1.81
C VAL A 743 12.61 14.20 -2.82
N ASP A 744 11.38 14.44 -3.31
CA ASP A 744 10.69 13.52 -4.20
C ASP A 744 11.39 13.37 -5.55
N GLU A 745 11.85 14.48 -6.15
CA GLU A 745 12.56 14.46 -7.43
C GLU A 745 13.94 13.74 -7.32
N THR A 746 14.64 13.95 -6.20
CA THR A 746 15.94 13.32 -5.98
C THR A 746 15.82 11.83 -5.68
N VAL A 747 14.81 11.44 -4.91
CA VAL A 747 14.50 10.04 -4.63
C VAL A 747 14.08 9.32 -5.91
N GLU A 748 13.32 9.97 -6.76
CA GLU A 748 12.92 9.43 -8.05
C GLU A 748 14.13 9.22 -8.99
N ALA A 749 15.06 10.16 -9.04
CA ALA A 749 16.29 10.00 -9.81
C ALA A 749 17.15 8.82 -9.32
N PHE A 750 17.20 8.58 -8.00
CA PHE A 750 17.85 7.42 -7.42
C PHE A 750 17.12 6.11 -7.76
N ASN A 751 15.80 6.08 -7.63
CA ASN A 751 15.00 4.91 -7.99
C ASN A 751 15.11 4.57 -9.48
N ARG A 752 15.20 5.56 -10.36
CA ARG A 752 15.43 5.35 -11.80
C ARG A 752 16.86 4.95 -12.17
N GLY A 753 17.74 4.90 -11.19
CA GLY A 753 19.15 4.56 -11.43
C GLY A 753 19.94 5.63 -12.18
N VAL A 754 19.43 6.84 -12.31
CA VAL A 754 20.21 8.01 -12.77
C VAL A 754 21.31 8.32 -11.76
N VAL A 755 20.95 8.26 -10.49
CA VAL A 755 21.80 8.43 -9.33
C VAL A 755 22.10 7.05 -8.74
N LYS A 756 23.35 6.78 -8.38
CA LYS A 756 23.81 5.48 -7.86
C LYS A 756 23.98 5.48 -6.35
N VAL A 757 24.21 6.65 -5.78
CA VAL A 757 24.35 6.88 -4.35
C VAL A 757 23.40 8.00 -3.93
N LEU A 758 22.50 7.71 -2.99
CA LEU A 758 21.65 8.72 -2.37
C LEU A 758 22.07 8.96 -0.93
N ILE A 759 22.40 10.22 -0.59
CA ILE A 759 22.72 10.63 0.76
C ILE A 759 21.53 11.40 1.34
N GLY A 760 21.08 11.06 2.54
CA GLY A 760 19.98 11.79 3.11
C GLY A 760 19.96 11.88 4.63
N THR A 761 19.46 13.02 5.12
CA THR A 761 19.20 13.24 6.54
C THR A 761 17.85 12.60 6.95
N SER A 762 17.31 12.96 8.11
CA SER A 762 16.01 12.47 8.61
C SER A 762 14.84 12.68 7.64
N CYS A 763 14.93 13.56 6.65
CA CYS A 763 13.88 13.80 5.67
C CYS A 763 13.58 12.58 4.78
N ILE A 764 14.52 11.68 4.60
CA ILE A 764 14.31 10.42 3.86
C ILE A 764 14.01 9.23 4.79
N ALA A 765 14.08 9.41 6.11
CA ALA A 765 13.83 8.35 7.08
C ALA A 765 12.33 8.02 7.23
N THR A 766 11.44 8.96 6.90
CA THR A 766 9.99 8.79 7.00
C THR A 766 9.28 9.32 5.75
N GLY A 767 8.27 8.61 5.25
CA GLY A 767 7.40 9.09 4.17
C GLY A 767 7.92 8.95 2.73
N THR A 768 9.18 8.59 2.49
CA THR A 768 9.74 8.43 1.14
C THR A 768 9.82 6.96 0.70
N ASN A 769 9.60 6.68 -0.58
CA ASN A 769 9.67 5.34 -1.15
C ASN A 769 10.98 5.15 -1.91
N ILE A 770 11.94 4.47 -1.30
CA ILE A 770 13.26 4.16 -1.88
C ILE A 770 13.34 2.65 -2.06
N TYR A 771 13.52 2.16 -3.28
CA TYR A 771 13.46 0.74 -3.63
C TYR A 771 14.82 0.13 -3.95
N CYS A 772 15.67 0.86 -4.64
CA CYS A 772 16.94 0.36 -5.16
C CYS A 772 18.07 0.31 -4.12
N THR A 773 17.77 0.22 -2.83
CA THR A 773 18.75 0.12 -1.75
C THR A 773 19.32 -1.28 -1.62
N HIS A 774 20.31 -1.66 -2.44
CA HIS A 774 21.10 -2.87 -2.23
C HIS A 774 21.95 -2.76 -0.98
N ASN A 775 22.50 -1.59 -0.76
CA ASN A 775 23.36 -1.28 0.35
C ASN A 775 22.79 -0.08 1.12
N THR A 776 22.74 -0.14 2.43
CA THR A 776 22.39 0.96 3.31
C THR A 776 23.50 1.19 4.31
N VAL A 777 24.10 2.37 4.32
CA VAL A 777 25.07 2.76 5.32
C VAL A 777 24.37 3.60 6.39
N ASN A 778 24.37 3.10 7.62
CA ASN A 778 23.76 3.77 8.77
C ASN A 778 24.80 4.61 9.52
N TRP A 779 25.10 5.80 9.01
CA TRP A 779 26.05 6.74 9.63
C TRP A 779 25.34 7.83 10.45
N VAL A 780 24.24 7.47 11.13
CA VAL A 780 23.48 8.41 11.98
C VAL A 780 23.95 8.38 13.43
N GLY A 781 24.39 7.21 13.92
CA GLY A 781 24.73 7.00 15.32
C GLY A 781 23.50 7.14 16.25
N GLY A 782 23.72 7.03 17.54
CA GLY A 782 22.63 7.07 18.52
C GLY A 782 21.96 5.71 18.74
N SER A 783 20.98 5.68 19.63
CA SER A 783 20.30 4.46 20.11
C SER A 783 18.79 4.46 19.80
N SER A 784 18.30 5.35 18.93
CA SER A 784 16.87 5.47 18.62
C SER A 784 16.37 4.26 17.84
N GLU A 785 15.42 3.56 18.40
CA GLU A 785 14.74 2.41 17.80
C GLU A 785 14.00 2.80 16.53
N VAL A 786 13.29 3.93 16.56
CA VAL A 786 12.53 4.44 15.40
C VAL A 786 13.46 4.75 14.22
N ARG A 787 14.58 5.45 14.45
CA ARG A 787 15.55 5.76 13.40
C ARG A 787 16.22 4.52 12.84
N THR A 788 16.47 3.51 13.69
CA THR A 788 17.11 2.27 13.28
C THR A 788 16.12 1.36 12.55
N LYS A 789 14.94 1.08 13.13
CA LYS A 789 13.94 0.19 12.55
C LYS A 789 13.23 0.80 11.34
N GLN A 790 12.85 2.06 11.37
CA GLN A 790 12.14 2.71 10.25
C GLN A 790 13.08 3.36 9.22
N GLY A 791 14.22 3.89 9.65
CA GLY A 791 15.20 4.53 8.77
C GLY A 791 16.10 3.50 8.06
N ALA A 792 17.04 2.88 8.77
CA ALA A 792 18.02 1.99 8.15
C ALA A 792 17.40 0.64 7.73
N VAL A 793 16.76 -0.08 8.65
CA VAL A 793 16.16 -1.38 8.34
C VAL A 793 14.94 -1.21 7.42
N GLY A 794 14.01 -0.34 7.75
CA GLY A 794 12.76 -0.17 7.00
C GLY A 794 12.92 0.30 5.55
N ARG A 795 14.05 0.94 5.18
CA ARG A 795 14.36 1.29 3.78
C ARG A 795 15.11 0.16 3.07
N SER A 796 15.93 -0.57 3.79
CA SER A 796 16.69 -1.70 3.26
C SER A 796 15.82 -2.91 2.95
N VAL A 797 14.80 -3.15 3.77
CA VAL A 797 13.87 -4.27 3.60
C VAL A 797 12.87 -4.08 2.44
N ARG A 798 12.82 -2.92 1.80
CA ARG A 798 12.04 -2.72 0.58
C ARG A 798 12.67 -3.44 -0.58
N ILE A 799 11.87 -4.07 -1.38
CA ILE A 799 12.30 -4.98 -2.43
C ILE A 799 12.34 -4.23 -3.75
N LEU A 800 13.52 -4.23 -4.36
CA LEU A 800 13.80 -3.57 -5.63
C LEU A 800 13.11 -4.31 -6.77
N GLU A 801 13.23 -5.61 -6.79
CA GLU A 801 12.63 -6.52 -7.77
C GLU A 801 11.14 -6.31 -7.94
N ASN A 802 10.52 -5.57 -7.03
CA ASN A 802 9.12 -5.28 -6.92
C ASN A 802 8.77 -3.83 -7.29
N SER A 803 9.70 -3.07 -7.82
CA SER A 803 9.48 -1.68 -8.25
C SER A 803 9.51 -1.56 -9.78
N GLU A 804 8.95 -0.48 -10.31
CA GLU A 804 9.10 -0.09 -11.72
C GLU A 804 10.56 0.12 -12.14
N TYR A 805 11.45 0.11 -11.17
CA TYR A 805 12.88 0.32 -11.33
C TYR A 805 13.64 -1.01 -11.36
N ALA A 806 12.96 -2.15 -11.26
CA ALA A 806 13.58 -3.47 -11.22
C ALA A 806 14.51 -3.73 -12.40
N ASP A 807 14.01 -3.43 -13.60
CA ASP A 807 14.75 -3.63 -14.86
C ASP A 807 15.87 -2.58 -15.07
N LEU A 808 15.91 -1.53 -14.25
CA LEU A 808 16.93 -0.47 -14.28
C LEU A 808 18.10 -0.76 -13.33
N HIS A 809 17.98 -1.80 -12.51
CA HIS A 809 18.95 -2.17 -11.48
C HIS A 809 19.20 -3.67 -11.46
N LYS A 810 20.33 -4.05 -10.85
CA LYS A 810 20.62 -5.45 -10.55
C LYS A 810 19.58 -6.01 -9.56
N PRO A 811 19.19 -7.29 -9.67
CA PRO A 811 18.32 -7.94 -8.68
C PRO A 811 18.85 -7.83 -7.25
N LYS A 812 17.96 -7.64 -6.30
CA LYS A 812 18.28 -7.46 -4.87
C LYS A 812 17.72 -8.60 -4.01
N PRO A 813 18.32 -9.80 -4.04
CA PRO A 813 17.84 -10.95 -3.27
C PRO A 813 17.94 -10.74 -1.75
N PHE A 814 18.81 -9.85 -1.31
CA PHE A 814 18.91 -9.35 0.07
C PHE A 814 19.53 -7.97 0.06
N SER A 815 19.28 -7.22 1.12
CA SER A 815 19.93 -5.92 1.37
C SER A 815 21.05 -6.06 2.38
N LYS A 816 22.06 -5.21 2.26
CA LYS A 816 23.19 -5.14 3.20
C LYS A 816 23.07 -3.85 4.01
N ILE A 817 23.09 -3.97 5.32
CA ILE A 817 23.16 -2.81 6.22
C ILE A 817 24.53 -2.78 6.85
N TYR A 818 25.17 -1.64 6.72
CA TYR A 818 26.49 -1.34 7.27
C TYR A 818 26.34 -0.37 8.43
N ASP A 819 26.97 -0.69 9.57
CA ASP A 819 27.05 0.14 10.76
C ASP A 819 28.49 0.19 11.27
N PHE A 820 28.79 1.05 12.24
CA PHE A 820 30.15 1.32 12.67
C PHE A 820 30.32 1.13 14.18
N LYS A 821 31.37 0.42 14.56
CA LYS A 821 31.88 0.26 15.92
C LYS A 821 33.14 1.11 16.06
N ILE A 822 33.08 2.11 16.93
CA ILE A 822 34.25 2.91 17.27
C ILE A 822 34.83 2.36 18.56
N THR A 823 35.94 1.62 18.44
CA THR A 823 36.50 0.81 19.55
C THR A 823 37.13 1.63 20.66
N ASN A 824 37.54 2.88 20.38
CA ASN A 824 38.11 3.76 21.36
C ASN A 824 37.12 4.80 21.97
N VAL A 825 35.81 4.65 21.71
CA VAL A 825 34.77 5.57 22.22
C VAL A 825 33.62 4.76 22.87
N PRO A 826 33.68 4.50 24.18
CA PRO A 826 32.69 3.66 24.88
C PRO A 826 31.21 4.08 24.71
N LEU A 827 30.97 5.39 24.60
CA LEU A 827 29.61 5.91 24.36
C LEU A 827 29.03 5.41 23.04
N MET A 828 29.83 5.42 21.97
CA MET A 828 29.39 4.98 20.65
C MET A 828 29.21 3.46 20.59
N GLU A 829 30.05 2.73 21.31
CA GLU A 829 29.90 1.28 21.46
C GLU A 829 28.59 0.92 22.19
N SER A 830 28.24 1.63 23.26
CA SER A 830 26.95 1.47 23.96
C SER A 830 25.76 1.73 23.04
N HIS A 831 25.83 2.76 22.22
CA HIS A 831 24.77 3.04 21.25
C HIS A 831 24.66 1.95 20.18
N LEU A 832 25.79 1.46 19.67
CA LEU A 832 25.81 0.35 18.72
C LEU A 832 25.22 -0.92 19.34
N ASN A 833 25.58 -1.28 20.57
CA ASN A 833 25.06 -2.47 21.24
C ASN A 833 23.52 -2.49 21.35
N LYS A 834 22.91 -1.31 21.54
CA LYS A 834 21.45 -1.17 21.47
C LYS A 834 20.91 -1.44 20.05
N ARG A 835 21.56 -0.90 19.00
CA ARG A 835 21.18 -1.18 17.61
C ARG A 835 21.40 -2.64 17.23
N ILE A 836 22.47 -3.28 17.70
CA ILE A 836 22.74 -4.71 17.49
C ILE A 836 21.63 -5.57 18.08
N LYS A 837 21.09 -5.21 19.26
CA LYS A 837 19.94 -5.93 19.82
C LYS A 837 18.74 -5.90 18.85
N MET A 838 18.45 -4.77 18.23
CA MET A 838 17.39 -4.62 17.24
C MET A 838 17.70 -5.38 15.94
N TYR A 839 18.96 -5.36 15.48
CA TYR A 839 19.38 -6.11 14.30
C TYR A 839 19.21 -7.62 14.49
N LYS A 840 19.52 -8.14 15.69
CA LYS A 840 19.32 -9.55 16.05
C LYS A 840 17.87 -10.02 16.07
N GLU A 841 16.92 -9.10 16.18
CA GLU A 841 15.48 -9.40 16.00
C GLU A 841 15.16 -9.74 14.52
N THR A 842 15.96 -9.24 13.57
CA THR A 842 15.77 -9.45 12.13
C THR A 842 16.68 -10.56 11.59
N ASP A 843 17.98 -10.54 11.94
CA ASP A 843 18.95 -11.57 11.58
C ASP A 843 19.93 -11.80 12.75
N LYS A 844 20.09 -13.07 13.18
CA LYS A 844 20.99 -13.41 14.27
C LYS A 844 22.47 -13.35 13.86
N ASN A 845 22.78 -13.39 12.56
CA ASN A 845 24.14 -13.48 12.03
C ASN A 845 24.67 -12.09 11.63
N ILE A 846 25.30 -11.39 12.56
CA ILE A 846 25.95 -10.09 12.30
C ILE A 846 27.44 -10.32 12.02
N LYS A 847 27.94 -9.82 10.87
CA LYS A 847 29.36 -9.94 10.50
C LYS A 847 30.11 -8.70 10.95
N TYR A 848 31.22 -8.92 11.67
CA TYR A 848 32.14 -7.86 12.07
C TYR A 848 33.34 -7.82 11.12
N ILE A 849 33.72 -6.64 10.68
CA ILE A 849 34.82 -6.40 9.75
C ILE A 849 35.78 -5.40 10.39
N LYS A 850 37.00 -5.84 10.71
CA LYS A 850 38.04 -4.94 11.21
C LYS A 850 38.63 -4.16 10.03
N VAL A 851 38.72 -2.86 10.17
CA VAL A 851 39.41 -1.98 9.21
C VAL A 851 40.62 -1.40 9.92
N ASN A 852 41.79 -1.81 9.47
CA ASN A 852 43.06 -1.35 9.97
C ASN A 852 43.35 0.10 9.57
#